data_90f183c46fdc1f0e26034ae568f23b10
#
_entry.id   90f183c46fdc1f0e26034ae568f23b10
#
_cell.length_a   1.000
_cell.length_b   1.000
_cell.length_c   1.000
_cell.angle_alpha   90.00
_cell.angle_beta   90.00
_cell.angle_gamma   90.00
#
_symmetry.space_group_name_H-M   'P 1'
#
loop_
_entity.id
_entity.type
_entity.pdbx_description
1 polymer ?
#
loop_
_entity_poly.entity_id
_entity_poly.type
_entity_poly.pdbx_seq_one_letter_code
_entity_poly.pdbx_strand_id
1 'polypeptide(L)'
;MTHEKSIYIKGARVHNLKNIEVEIPHDKLVVVTGLSGSGKSTLAFDTIFAEGQRRYVESLSAYARQFLGKINKPDVDIITGIAPAIAIEQKVNTRNPRSTVGTTTEIYDYLKLLFARIGHTFSPVSGQEVRCYSVDDVATYIQELGEGSRAVIAAPLVLAEGQGIIEKLTLLLSDGLMRVYTDGQTRLIEEILPSIDETTGAADIQVVIDRMRIAPDDDTQTRIRDSVARAFSYGDGICTVISDKGAAEFSSRFEADGIEFEHPSEHLFSFNNPLGACPRCEGYGKVIGIDEDLVIPDKGKTIYEDAIACWRGETMRKWKEKLVENAYKFDFPIHTPFHELTQEQKRLLWRGNQYFHGLDEFFAYIDSERRKIQFRVMKARYTGKTTCPECGGSRLRKEALYVRIGGRNIADLVVMPVDELIVFFNGLQLDEHDTKTAARILIEIRSRLQYLTDVGLGYLTLDRLSSTLSGGESQRINLSTSLGSNLTGSLYILDEPSIGLHPRDTNRLIKVLRQLRDLGNTVIVVEHEEEVIRAADYIVDIGPKAGYNGGEVVFSGTLAQLLKNKKSLTADYLTGRRAIAPPAAERGWSSSIVIKGARENNLRNIDVRIPLGVMTCITGVSGSGKSSLAKGILYPALRRMLYDTGVKPGDFDGLAGDVQLLKSVEMVDQNPIGKSSRSNPVTYIKAYDEIRRLFADQPYAQHTGLGASAFSFNIAGGRCEECQGEGVIKVSMQFMADVELVCEACGGKRFRDEILEVKYRGKSIYDVLEMTVDDAIAFFGEEKKDSTCKRIVERLKPLQDVGLGYIKLGQSSSTLSGGESQRVKLASFLTKDSAQGGVMFIFDEPTTGLHFHDINKLLAAFNALIERGHTIVIVEHNMDVIKCADWVVDLGPEAGTGGGRVVFEGTPRALEQCPDSYTGKFLSLRTKL
;
A
#
# COMPACT_ATOMS: atom_id res chain seq x y z
N MET A 1 16.37 -43.37 -13.46
CA MET A 1 15.90 -43.24 -12.06
C MET A 1 16.64 -42.11 -11.29
N THR A 2 17.01 -41.01 -11.94
CA THR A 2 17.71 -39.85 -11.31
C THR A 2 16.87 -38.58 -11.29
N HIS A 3 15.61 -38.61 -11.72
CA HIS A 3 14.76 -37.43 -11.84
C HIS A 3 13.88 -37.13 -10.60
N GLU A 4 14.01 -37.88 -9.51
CA GLU A 4 13.24 -37.62 -8.29
C GLU A 4 13.79 -36.45 -7.46
N LYS A 5 14.98 -35.94 -7.80
CA LYS A 5 15.64 -34.82 -7.06
C LYS A 5 15.70 -33.51 -7.86
N SER A 6 15.00 -33.40 -9.00
CA SER A 6 15.06 -32.23 -9.85
C SER A 6 13.77 -32.04 -10.64
N ILE A 7 13.47 -30.79 -10.99
CA ILE A 7 12.46 -30.44 -11.98
C ILE A 7 13.14 -30.58 -13.35
N TYR A 8 12.66 -31.48 -14.16
CA TYR A 8 13.18 -31.69 -15.53
C TYR A 8 12.18 -31.23 -16.57
N ILE A 9 12.62 -30.33 -17.44
CA ILE A 9 11.84 -29.71 -18.51
C ILE A 9 12.53 -30.04 -19.84
N LYS A 10 11.76 -30.54 -20.81
CA LYS A 10 12.24 -30.82 -22.15
C LYS A 10 11.28 -30.32 -23.20
N GLY A 11 11.81 -29.63 -24.19
CA GLY A 11 11.03 -29.19 -25.34
C GLY A 11 10.13 -28.01 -25.04
N ALA A 12 10.52 -27.09 -24.16
CA ALA A 12 9.70 -25.90 -23.87
C ALA A 12 9.79 -24.89 -25.04
N ARG A 13 8.58 -24.53 -25.57
CA ARG A 13 8.39 -23.64 -26.74
C ARG A 13 7.41 -22.50 -26.45
N VAL A 14 7.10 -22.26 -25.20
CA VAL A 14 6.18 -21.20 -24.80
C VAL A 14 6.76 -19.83 -25.19
N HIS A 15 5.98 -18.99 -25.85
CA HIS A 15 6.36 -17.65 -26.33
C HIS A 15 7.64 -17.63 -27.15
N ASN A 16 8.73 -17.09 -26.60
CA ASN A 16 10.01 -16.96 -27.26
C ASN A 16 11.01 -18.09 -26.94
N LEU A 17 10.65 -19.07 -26.12
CA LEU A 17 11.53 -20.20 -25.81
C LEU A 17 11.75 -21.10 -27.03
N LYS A 18 13.02 -21.47 -27.28
CA LYS A 18 13.43 -22.19 -28.45
C LYS A 18 13.68 -23.67 -28.19
N ASN A 19 12.62 -24.43 -27.86
CA ASN A 19 12.68 -25.87 -27.64
C ASN A 19 13.76 -26.22 -26.59
N ILE A 20 13.74 -25.48 -25.45
CA ILE A 20 14.80 -25.60 -24.46
C ILE A 20 14.66 -26.86 -23.60
N GLU A 21 15.82 -27.32 -23.12
CA GLU A 21 15.94 -28.38 -22.14
C GLU A 21 16.67 -27.81 -20.91
N VAL A 22 16.09 -27.99 -19.69
CA VAL A 22 16.68 -27.49 -18.46
C VAL A 22 16.34 -28.40 -17.27
N GLU A 23 17.32 -28.60 -16.40
CA GLU A 23 17.16 -29.31 -15.13
C GLU A 23 17.37 -28.34 -13.96
N ILE A 24 16.44 -28.33 -13.02
CA ILE A 24 16.46 -27.45 -11.84
C ILE A 24 16.45 -28.33 -10.59
N PRO A 25 17.50 -28.30 -9.75
CA PRO A 25 17.57 -29.14 -8.56
C PRO A 25 16.55 -28.71 -7.48
N HIS A 26 15.95 -29.70 -6.78
CA HIS A 26 15.08 -29.45 -5.63
C HIS A 26 15.85 -28.93 -4.43
N ASP A 27 15.14 -28.31 -3.50
CA ASP A 27 15.66 -27.82 -2.21
C ASP A 27 16.84 -26.86 -2.36
N LYS A 28 16.77 -26.03 -3.41
CA LYS A 28 17.80 -25.04 -3.76
C LYS A 28 17.20 -23.66 -4.00
N LEU A 29 18.01 -22.64 -3.75
CA LEU A 29 17.76 -21.29 -4.23
C LEU A 29 18.29 -21.19 -5.66
N VAL A 30 17.37 -21.14 -6.62
CA VAL A 30 17.67 -21.11 -8.06
C VAL A 30 17.35 -19.71 -8.58
N VAL A 31 18.32 -19.09 -9.24
CA VAL A 31 18.14 -17.80 -9.90
C VAL A 31 18.05 -17.97 -11.42
N VAL A 32 16.96 -17.50 -12.01
CA VAL A 32 16.77 -17.39 -13.45
C VAL A 32 17.12 -15.97 -13.88
N THR A 33 18.21 -15.82 -14.63
CA THR A 33 18.74 -14.51 -15.06
C THR A 33 18.88 -14.40 -16.58
N GLY A 34 19.32 -13.24 -17.07
CA GLY A 34 19.49 -12.94 -18.49
C GLY A 34 18.92 -11.60 -18.91
N LEU A 35 19.03 -11.19 -20.17
CA LEU A 35 18.55 -9.90 -20.66
C LEU A 35 17.04 -9.70 -20.46
N SER A 36 16.59 -8.45 -20.38
CA SER A 36 15.16 -8.13 -20.43
C SER A 36 14.54 -8.68 -21.72
N GLY A 37 13.38 -9.36 -21.60
CA GLY A 37 12.72 -10.00 -22.75
C GLY A 37 13.41 -11.26 -23.29
N SER A 38 14.38 -11.84 -22.58
CA SER A 38 15.05 -13.09 -23.03
C SER A 38 14.21 -14.36 -22.84
N GLY A 39 13.12 -14.34 -22.06
CA GLY A 39 12.25 -15.49 -21.78
C GLY A 39 12.32 -16.02 -20.34
N LYS A 40 12.89 -15.28 -19.39
CA LYS A 40 13.01 -15.66 -17.98
C LYS A 40 11.65 -15.92 -17.32
N SER A 41 10.79 -14.92 -17.38
CA SER A 41 9.44 -15.01 -16.79
C SER A 41 8.60 -16.07 -17.54
N THR A 42 8.83 -16.25 -18.84
CA THR A 42 8.20 -17.32 -19.63
C THR A 42 8.58 -18.71 -19.12
N LEU A 43 9.85 -18.95 -18.78
CA LEU A 43 10.26 -20.21 -18.17
C LEU A 43 9.67 -20.39 -16.77
N ALA A 44 9.80 -19.37 -15.90
CA ALA A 44 9.42 -19.47 -14.50
C ALA A 44 7.88 -19.51 -14.31
N PHE A 45 7.16 -18.56 -14.93
CA PHE A 45 5.70 -18.38 -14.70
C PHE A 45 4.86 -19.09 -15.77
N ASP A 46 5.08 -18.82 -17.07
CA ASP A 46 4.23 -19.36 -18.13
C ASP A 46 4.50 -20.86 -18.42
N THR A 47 5.62 -21.40 -17.91
CA THR A 47 5.97 -22.82 -18.10
C THR A 47 5.89 -23.59 -16.79
N ILE A 48 6.75 -23.30 -15.80
CA ILE A 48 6.87 -24.10 -14.55
C ILE A 48 5.65 -23.87 -13.65
N PHE A 49 5.34 -22.61 -13.33
CA PHE A 49 4.19 -22.29 -12.48
C PHE A 49 2.88 -22.71 -13.12
N ALA A 50 2.68 -22.41 -14.40
CA ALA A 50 1.46 -22.77 -15.12
C ALA A 50 1.20 -24.28 -15.10
N GLU A 51 2.23 -25.11 -15.29
CA GLU A 51 2.09 -26.58 -15.18
C GLU A 51 1.84 -27.03 -13.73
N GLY A 52 2.50 -26.42 -12.75
CA GLY A 52 2.26 -26.70 -11.33
C GLY A 52 0.82 -26.40 -10.92
N GLN A 53 0.30 -25.23 -11.32
CA GLN A 53 -1.08 -24.82 -11.10
C GLN A 53 -2.07 -25.74 -11.82
N ARG A 54 -1.78 -26.12 -13.08
CA ARG A 54 -2.63 -27.05 -13.84
C ARG A 54 -2.77 -28.38 -13.13
N ARG A 55 -1.66 -28.98 -12.66
CA ARG A 55 -1.67 -30.25 -11.92
C ARG A 55 -2.44 -30.15 -10.61
N TYR A 56 -2.26 -29.02 -9.89
CA TYR A 56 -3.01 -28.77 -8.67
C TYR A 56 -4.53 -28.73 -8.93
N VAL A 57 -4.96 -27.98 -9.96
CA VAL A 57 -6.38 -27.90 -10.34
C VAL A 57 -6.93 -29.25 -10.81
N GLU A 58 -6.14 -30.05 -11.54
CA GLU A 58 -6.54 -31.41 -11.94
C GLU A 58 -6.72 -32.37 -10.74
N SER A 59 -6.03 -32.13 -9.64
CA SER A 59 -6.20 -32.94 -8.41
C SER A 59 -7.48 -32.60 -7.65
N LEU A 60 -8.14 -31.46 -7.94
CA LEU A 60 -9.37 -31.05 -7.30
C LEU A 60 -10.59 -31.86 -7.79
N SER A 61 -11.68 -31.81 -7.04
CA SER A 61 -12.93 -32.48 -7.41
C SER A 61 -13.48 -31.99 -8.77
N ALA A 62 -14.26 -32.81 -9.45
CA ALA A 62 -14.89 -32.44 -10.73
C ALA A 62 -15.76 -31.19 -10.62
N TYR A 63 -16.41 -30.98 -9.48
CA TYR A 63 -17.20 -29.79 -9.17
C TYR A 63 -16.31 -28.52 -9.11
N ALA A 64 -15.23 -28.56 -8.34
CA ALA A 64 -14.30 -27.44 -8.25
C ALA A 64 -13.67 -27.08 -9.60
N ARG A 65 -13.31 -28.09 -10.43
CA ARG A 65 -12.78 -27.89 -11.79
C ARG A 65 -13.77 -27.19 -12.73
N GLN A 66 -15.06 -27.42 -12.56
CA GLN A 66 -16.10 -26.75 -13.38
C GLN A 66 -16.13 -25.23 -13.15
N PHE A 67 -15.82 -24.77 -11.94
CA PHE A 67 -15.74 -23.33 -11.60
C PHE A 67 -14.42 -22.70 -11.99
N LEU A 68 -13.32 -23.48 -11.95
CA LEU A 68 -11.96 -22.98 -12.21
C LEU A 68 -11.62 -22.89 -13.71
N GLY A 69 -12.46 -23.46 -14.58
CA GLY A 69 -12.23 -23.47 -16.02
C GLY A 69 -11.11 -24.41 -16.46
N LYS A 70 -10.85 -24.45 -17.76
CA LYS A 70 -9.82 -25.32 -18.37
C LYS A 70 -8.51 -24.52 -18.43
N ILE A 71 -7.51 -24.87 -17.62
CA ILE A 71 -6.16 -24.30 -17.70
C ILE A 71 -5.44 -24.96 -18.88
N ASN A 72 -4.96 -24.17 -19.81
CA ASN A 72 -4.20 -24.65 -20.97
C ASN A 72 -2.87 -25.25 -20.54
N LYS A 73 -2.51 -26.40 -21.11
CA LYS A 73 -1.19 -26.99 -20.93
C LYS A 73 -0.14 -26.10 -21.61
N PRO A 74 0.98 -25.74 -20.96
CA PRO A 74 2.07 -25.05 -21.61
C PRO A 74 2.63 -25.90 -22.76
N ASP A 75 3.16 -25.26 -23.80
CA ASP A 75 3.77 -25.93 -24.96
C ASP A 75 5.14 -26.51 -24.57
N VAL A 76 5.11 -27.73 -24.04
CA VAL A 76 6.27 -28.49 -23.59
C VAL A 76 6.08 -29.97 -23.89
N ASP A 77 7.17 -30.65 -24.23
CA ASP A 77 7.11 -32.10 -24.47
C ASP A 77 6.95 -32.84 -23.13
N ILE A 78 7.85 -32.60 -22.18
CA ILE A 78 7.86 -33.27 -20.88
C ILE A 78 8.21 -32.29 -19.77
N ILE A 79 7.45 -32.30 -18.67
CA ILE A 79 7.82 -31.70 -17.38
C ILE A 79 7.60 -32.74 -16.29
N THR A 80 8.62 -33.04 -15.50
CA THR A 80 8.55 -33.92 -14.32
C THR A 80 9.12 -33.26 -13.08
N GLY A 81 8.80 -33.80 -11.89
CA GLY A 81 9.34 -33.32 -10.63
C GLY A 81 8.73 -32.02 -10.10
N ILE A 82 7.59 -31.54 -10.62
CA ILE A 82 6.96 -30.33 -10.12
C ILE A 82 6.21 -30.62 -8.81
N ALA A 83 6.57 -29.87 -7.76
CA ALA A 83 5.85 -29.80 -6.49
C ALA A 83 4.69 -28.78 -6.57
N PRO A 84 3.78 -28.70 -5.56
CA PRO A 84 2.80 -27.63 -5.48
C PRO A 84 3.46 -26.27 -5.57
N ALA A 85 3.04 -25.45 -6.55
CA ALA A 85 3.70 -24.22 -6.90
C ALA A 85 2.95 -22.99 -6.38
N ILE A 86 3.69 -22.07 -5.76
CA ILE A 86 3.21 -20.78 -5.23
C ILE A 86 3.96 -19.68 -5.97
N ALA A 87 3.21 -18.80 -6.66
CA ALA A 87 3.79 -17.63 -7.32
C ALA A 87 3.63 -16.38 -6.47
N ILE A 88 4.67 -15.60 -6.37
CA ILE A 88 4.68 -14.30 -5.68
C ILE A 88 5.03 -13.22 -6.71
N GLU A 89 3.99 -12.65 -7.32
CA GLU A 89 4.09 -11.61 -8.35
C GLU A 89 4.01 -10.21 -7.75
N GLN A 90 4.43 -9.20 -8.54
CA GLN A 90 4.39 -7.79 -8.15
C GLN A 90 3.01 -7.14 -8.28
N LYS A 91 2.01 -7.84 -8.82
CA LYS A 91 0.69 -7.25 -9.05
C LYS A 91 -0.02 -6.95 -7.73
N VAL A 92 -0.27 -5.68 -7.47
CA VAL A 92 -1.08 -5.23 -6.34
C VAL A 92 -2.55 -5.47 -6.66
N ASN A 93 -3.19 -6.40 -5.95
CA ASN A 93 -4.62 -6.62 -6.10
C ASN A 93 -5.39 -5.55 -5.29
N THR A 94 -5.68 -4.41 -5.92
CA THR A 94 -6.23 -3.21 -5.27
C THR A 94 -7.76 -3.12 -5.30
N ARG A 95 -8.47 -4.18 -5.64
CA ARG A 95 -9.94 -4.14 -5.82
C ARG A 95 -10.72 -3.87 -4.53
N ASN A 96 -10.17 -4.21 -3.37
CA ASN A 96 -10.83 -3.99 -2.09
C ASN A 96 -10.28 -2.73 -1.40
N PRO A 97 -11.07 -1.63 -1.32
CA PRO A 97 -10.62 -0.38 -0.70
C PRO A 97 -10.49 -0.46 0.84
N ARG A 98 -10.94 -1.55 1.46
CA ARG A 98 -10.81 -1.79 2.91
C ARG A 98 -9.59 -2.63 3.28
N SER A 99 -8.90 -3.23 2.29
CA SER A 99 -7.71 -4.04 2.53
C SER A 99 -6.55 -3.20 3.05
N THR A 100 -5.92 -3.66 4.13
CA THR A 100 -4.77 -3.03 4.78
C THR A 100 -3.62 -4.03 4.94
N VAL A 101 -2.44 -3.54 5.29
CA VAL A 101 -1.30 -4.39 5.65
C VAL A 101 -1.70 -5.40 6.72
N GLY A 102 -2.37 -4.94 7.80
CA GLY A 102 -2.81 -5.80 8.91
C GLY A 102 -3.76 -6.91 8.48
N THR A 103 -4.70 -6.62 7.55
CA THR A 103 -5.64 -7.66 7.05
C THR A 103 -5.00 -8.61 6.05
N THR A 104 -4.05 -8.13 5.25
CA THR A 104 -3.34 -8.96 4.27
C THR A 104 -2.37 -9.93 4.94
N THR A 105 -1.76 -9.52 6.06
CA THR A 105 -0.83 -10.35 6.86
C THR A 105 -1.51 -11.18 7.93
N GLU A 106 -2.84 -11.10 8.04
CA GLU A 106 -3.67 -11.74 9.09
C GLU A 106 -3.36 -11.24 10.52
N ILE A 107 -2.40 -10.33 10.70
CA ILE A 107 -2.06 -9.79 12.03
C ILE A 107 -3.27 -9.13 12.68
N TYR A 108 -4.09 -8.43 11.88
CA TYR A 108 -5.30 -7.76 12.39
C TYR A 108 -6.32 -8.75 12.94
N ASP A 109 -6.42 -9.96 12.37
CA ASP A 109 -7.32 -11.00 12.85
C ASP A 109 -6.86 -11.55 14.21
N TYR A 110 -5.55 -11.73 14.39
CA TYR A 110 -4.99 -12.09 15.70
C TYR A 110 -5.13 -10.95 16.71
N LEU A 111 -5.02 -9.68 16.31
CA LEU A 111 -5.27 -8.54 17.20
C LEU A 111 -6.73 -8.52 17.68
N LYS A 112 -7.71 -8.69 16.80
CA LYS A 112 -9.13 -8.81 17.18
C LYS A 112 -9.34 -9.90 18.20
N LEU A 113 -8.76 -11.08 17.95
CA LEU A 113 -8.86 -12.22 18.87
C LEU A 113 -8.20 -11.90 20.23
N LEU A 114 -7.03 -11.25 20.21
CA LEU A 114 -6.32 -10.85 21.44
C LEU A 114 -7.18 -9.88 22.28
N PHE A 115 -7.70 -8.82 21.65
CA PHE A 115 -8.56 -7.84 22.33
C PHE A 115 -9.88 -8.43 22.83
N ALA A 116 -10.44 -9.40 22.11
CA ALA A 116 -11.64 -10.11 22.55
C ALA A 116 -11.39 -11.05 23.77
N ARG A 117 -10.15 -11.54 23.95
CA ARG A 117 -9.81 -12.51 25.00
C ARG A 117 -9.25 -11.89 26.27
N ILE A 118 -8.41 -10.89 26.14
CA ILE A 118 -7.69 -10.25 27.27
C ILE A 118 -7.81 -8.73 27.28
N GLY A 119 -8.72 -8.17 26.51
CA GLY A 119 -8.94 -6.72 26.48
C GLY A 119 -9.74 -6.24 27.68
N HIS A 120 -9.23 -5.24 28.41
CA HIS A 120 -9.91 -4.59 29.52
C HIS A 120 -10.61 -3.32 29.05
N THR A 121 -11.89 -3.17 29.41
CA THR A 121 -12.70 -1.99 29.05
C THR A 121 -12.52 -0.90 30.10
N PHE A 122 -12.34 0.34 29.65
CA PHE A 122 -12.19 1.50 30.52
C PHE A 122 -13.27 2.54 30.25
N SER A 123 -13.87 3.11 31.32
CA SER A 123 -14.84 4.18 31.16
C SER A 123 -14.17 5.43 30.54
N PRO A 124 -14.80 6.06 29.53
CA PRO A 124 -14.31 7.33 28.97
C PRO A 124 -14.50 8.52 29.90
N VAL A 125 -15.30 8.40 30.98
CA VAL A 125 -15.61 9.47 31.92
C VAL A 125 -14.63 9.46 33.08
N SER A 126 -14.59 8.37 33.86
CA SER A 126 -13.72 8.23 35.03
C SER A 126 -12.33 7.68 34.71
N GLY A 127 -12.15 7.01 33.58
CA GLY A 127 -10.92 6.29 33.22
C GLY A 127 -10.71 5.01 34.03
N GLN A 128 -11.68 4.60 34.86
CA GLN A 128 -11.62 3.37 35.62
C GLN A 128 -11.94 2.15 34.76
N GLU A 129 -11.39 1.01 35.14
CA GLU A 129 -11.68 -0.27 34.50
C GLU A 129 -13.12 -0.72 34.81
N VAL A 130 -13.87 -1.04 33.76
CA VAL A 130 -15.22 -1.58 33.86
C VAL A 130 -15.13 -3.09 34.12
N ARG A 131 -15.63 -3.52 35.29
CA ARG A 131 -15.59 -4.93 35.68
C ARG A 131 -17.01 -5.44 35.89
N CYS A 132 -17.26 -6.62 35.38
CA CYS A 132 -18.44 -7.41 35.69
C CYS A 132 -18.06 -8.44 36.73
N TYR A 133 -18.62 -8.32 37.93
CA TYR A 133 -18.32 -9.24 39.03
C TYR A 133 -19.26 -10.44 39.01
N SER A 134 -18.68 -11.63 39.06
CA SER A 134 -19.43 -12.86 39.27
C SER A 134 -19.75 -13.08 40.76
N VAL A 135 -20.66 -13.99 41.01
CA VAL A 135 -20.98 -14.43 42.38
C VAL A 135 -19.71 -14.94 43.10
N ASP A 136 -18.85 -15.64 42.40
CA ASP A 136 -17.61 -16.19 42.95
C ASP A 136 -16.58 -15.10 43.24
N ASP A 137 -16.51 -14.05 42.45
CA ASP A 137 -15.61 -12.92 42.71
C ASP A 137 -15.96 -12.22 44.01
N VAL A 138 -17.27 -11.92 44.20
CA VAL A 138 -17.76 -11.31 45.41
C VAL A 138 -17.60 -12.24 46.62
N ALA A 139 -17.83 -13.53 46.46
CA ALA A 139 -17.64 -14.52 47.53
C ALA A 139 -16.13 -14.57 47.92
N THR A 140 -15.22 -14.51 46.97
CA THR A 140 -13.77 -14.47 47.21
C THR A 140 -13.38 -13.20 48.00
N TYR A 141 -13.88 -12.05 47.54
CA TYR A 141 -13.70 -10.77 48.27
C TYR A 141 -14.16 -10.87 49.73
N ILE A 142 -15.36 -11.44 49.97
CA ILE A 142 -15.88 -11.60 51.33
C ILE A 142 -14.96 -12.50 52.16
N GLN A 143 -14.39 -13.56 51.61
CA GLN A 143 -13.44 -14.43 52.32
C GLN A 143 -12.12 -13.72 52.64
N GLU A 144 -11.64 -12.84 51.75
CA GLU A 144 -10.41 -12.04 51.95
C GLU A 144 -10.54 -11.00 53.08
N LEU A 145 -11.76 -10.70 53.54
CA LEU A 145 -11.96 -9.86 54.73
C LEU A 145 -11.41 -10.49 56.00
N GLY A 146 -11.25 -11.80 56.04
CA GLY A 146 -10.64 -12.58 57.12
C GLY A 146 -11.64 -13.28 58.03
N GLU A 147 -11.19 -14.41 58.60
CA GLU A 147 -12.00 -15.22 59.52
C GLU A 147 -12.49 -14.45 60.75
N GLY A 148 -13.76 -14.58 61.10
CA GLY A 148 -14.39 -13.90 62.19
C GLY A 148 -14.88 -12.47 61.87
N SER A 149 -14.54 -11.90 60.74
CA SER A 149 -15.06 -10.59 60.30
C SER A 149 -16.57 -10.62 60.07
N ARG A 150 -17.20 -9.50 60.28
CA ARG A 150 -18.63 -9.34 60.01
C ARG A 150 -18.84 -8.81 58.62
N ALA A 151 -19.71 -9.47 57.86
CA ALA A 151 -20.13 -9.02 56.52
C ALA A 151 -21.66 -8.90 56.50
N VAL A 152 -22.12 -7.81 55.91
CA VAL A 152 -23.54 -7.61 55.57
C VAL A 152 -23.63 -7.56 54.06
N ILE A 153 -24.38 -8.47 53.47
CA ILE A 153 -24.64 -8.50 52.04
C ILE A 153 -25.96 -7.80 51.80
N ALA A 154 -25.93 -6.72 51.04
CA ALA A 154 -27.04 -5.87 50.74
C ALA A 154 -27.21 -5.62 49.25
N ALA A 155 -28.35 -5.12 48.85
CA ALA A 155 -28.68 -4.73 47.47
C ALA A 155 -29.37 -3.36 47.49
N PRO A 156 -29.15 -2.47 46.53
CA PRO A 156 -29.87 -1.22 46.39
C PRO A 156 -31.38 -1.47 46.25
N LEU A 157 -32.20 -0.56 46.75
CA LEU A 157 -33.66 -0.59 46.57
C LEU A 157 -34.03 -0.17 45.16
N VAL A 158 -34.37 -1.12 44.32
CA VAL A 158 -34.78 -0.86 42.92
C VAL A 158 -36.30 -0.78 42.84
N LEU A 159 -36.84 0.34 42.36
CA LEU A 159 -38.26 0.56 42.13
C LEU A 159 -38.65 0.30 40.69
N ALA A 160 -39.79 -0.31 40.48
CA ALA A 160 -40.39 -0.40 39.13
C ALA A 160 -41.01 0.95 38.74
N GLU A 161 -41.21 1.19 37.45
CA GLU A 161 -41.80 2.44 36.95
C GLU A 161 -43.18 2.72 37.59
N GLY A 162 -43.28 3.84 38.37
CA GLY A 162 -44.49 4.21 39.08
C GLY A 162 -44.68 3.57 40.45
N GLN A 163 -43.74 2.75 40.96
CA GLN A 163 -43.80 2.06 42.23
C GLN A 163 -43.29 2.96 43.38
N GLY A 164 -44.05 3.09 44.47
CA GLY A 164 -43.61 3.82 45.66
C GLY A 164 -42.64 3.00 46.54
N ILE A 165 -41.78 3.73 47.34
CA ILE A 165 -40.80 3.08 48.24
C ILE A 165 -41.53 2.25 49.30
N ILE A 166 -42.61 2.73 49.88
CA ILE A 166 -43.41 2.03 50.90
C ILE A 166 -43.98 0.74 50.35
N GLU A 167 -44.54 0.79 49.15
CA GLU A 167 -45.11 -0.38 48.46
C GLU A 167 -44.02 -1.43 48.21
N LYS A 168 -42.85 -1.02 47.73
CA LYS A 168 -41.75 -1.93 47.50
C LYS A 168 -41.21 -2.59 48.77
N LEU A 169 -41.05 -1.82 49.83
CA LEU A 169 -40.59 -2.33 51.14
C LEU A 169 -41.61 -3.27 51.75
N THR A 170 -42.91 -3.02 51.60
CA THR A 170 -43.96 -3.91 52.05
C THR A 170 -43.93 -5.23 51.31
N LEU A 171 -43.64 -5.22 50.01
CA LEU A 171 -43.49 -6.38 49.20
C LEU A 171 -42.27 -7.22 49.62
N LEU A 172 -41.15 -6.58 49.93
CA LEU A 172 -39.92 -7.21 50.43
C LEU A 172 -40.15 -7.90 51.78
N LEU A 173 -40.96 -7.32 52.64
CA LEU A 173 -41.36 -7.96 53.90
C LEU A 173 -42.13 -9.27 53.62
N SER A 174 -43.02 -9.29 52.67
CA SER A 174 -43.74 -10.51 52.27
C SER A 174 -42.81 -11.59 51.70
N ASP A 175 -41.71 -11.22 51.08
CA ASP A 175 -40.65 -12.11 50.57
C ASP A 175 -39.66 -12.56 51.67
N GLY A 176 -39.89 -12.12 52.97
CA GLY A 176 -39.09 -12.52 54.11
C GLY A 176 -37.83 -11.68 54.37
N LEU A 177 -37.66 -10.55 53.65
CA LEU A 177 -36.58 -9.61 53.86
C LEU A 177 -37.03 -8.57 54.91
N MET A 178 -36.42 -8.61 56.10
CA MET A 178 -36.90 -7.83 57.26
C MET A 178 -36.05 -6.57 57.53
N ARG A 179 -34.90 -6.40 56.85
CA ARG A 179 -33.94 -5.37 57.24
C ARG A 179 -33.45 -4.57 56.05
N VAL A 180 -33.14 -3.32 56.31
CA VAL A 180 -32.46 -2.40 55.42
C VAL A 180 -31.27 -1.76 56.13
N TYR A 181 -30.34 -1.33 55.31
CA TYR A 181 -29.20 -0.54 55.74
C TYR A 181 -29.43 0.91 55.24
N THR A 182 -29.49 1.85 56.16
CA THR A 182 -29.69 3.28 55.90
C THR A 182 -28.98 4.07 56.99
N ASP A 183 -28.48 5.29 56.71
CA ASP A 183 -27.75 6.15 57.64
C ASP A 183 -26.61 5.44 58.38
N GLY A 184 -25.90 4.51 57.71
CA GLY A 184 -24.78 3.78 58.34
C GLY A 184 -25.20 2.66 59.28
N GLN A 185 -26.51 2.35 59.44
CA GLN A 185 -27.02 1.35 60.39
C GLN A 185 -28.01 0.39 59.74
N THR A 186 -28.02 -0.85 60.26
CA THR A 186 -29.04 -1.85 59.90
C THR A 186 -30.27 -1.66 60.79
N ARG A 187 -31.43 -1.38 60.19
CA ARG A 187 -32.73 -1.21 60.85
C ARG A 187 -33.75 -2.22 60.29
N LEU A 188 -34.83 -2.45 61.09
CA LEU A 188 -35.95 -3.25 60.58
C LEU A 188 -36.80 -2.39 59.62
N ILE A 189 -37.31 -2.98 58.56
CA ILE A 189 -38.18 -2.31 57.57
C ILE A 189 -39.40 -1.74 58.33
N GLU A 190 -40.01 -2.49 59.26
CA GLU A 190 -41.15 -2.04 60.05
C GLU A 190 -40.88 -0.76 60.85
N GLU A 191 -39.65 -0.57 61.32
CA GLU A 191 -39.24 0.61 62.09
C GLU A 191 -39.04 1.86 61.19
N ILE A 192 -38.68 1.69 59.95
CA ILE A 192 -38.41 2.81 59.05
C ILE A 192 -39.63 3.21 58.21
N LEU A 193 -40.60 2.29 57.95
CA LEU A 193 -41.79 2.58 57.16
C LEU A 193 -42.56 3.85 57.64
N PRO A 194 -42.73 4.11 58.94
CA PRO A 194 -43.41 5.34 59.40
C PRO A 194 -42.61 6.64 59.19
N SER A 195 -41.31 6.54 58.96
CA SER A 195 -40.38 7.67 58.82
C SER A 195 -40.03 8.00 57.36
N ILE A 196 -40.56 7.23 56.40
CA ILE A 196 -40.38 7.47 54.94
C ILE A 196 -41.35 8.57 54.53
N ASP A 197 -40.80 9.63 54.00
CA ASP A 197 -41.54 10.77 53.45
C ASP A 197 -41.19 10.96 51.95
N GLU A 198 -41.81 11.98 51.32
CA GLU A 198 -41.58 12.29 49.89
C GLU A 198 -40.16 12.75 49.59
N THR A 199 -39.34 13.03 50.60
CA THR A 199 -37.94 13.47 50.49
C THR A 199 -36.94 12.29 50.56
N THR A 200 -37.38 11.12 50.98
CA THR A 200 -36.55 9.92 51.14
C THR A 200 -36.22 9.37 49.73
N GLY A 201 -34.96 9.37 49.38
CA GLY A 201 -34.51 8.78 48.13
C GLY A 201 -34.38 7.25 48.17
N ALA A 202 -34.81 6.55 47.13
CA ALA A 202 -34.60 5.08 47.06
C ALA A 202 -33.12 4.70 47.10
N ALA A 203 -32.25 5.58 46.62
CA ALA A 203 -30.79 5.39 46.60
C ALA A 203 -30.16 5.37 48.01
N ASP A 204 -30.82 5.94 49.02
CA ASP A 204 -30.32 5.99 50.40
C ASP A 204 -30.65 4.70 51.18
N ILE A 205 -31.41 3.78 50.58
CA ILE A 205 -31.88 2.55 51.22
C ILE A 205 -31.28 1.34 50.50
N GLN A 206 -30.59 0.50 51.26
CA GLN A 206 -30.11 -0.79 50.77
C GLN A 206 -30.82 -1.95 51.51
N VAL A 207 -31.33 -2.89 50.78
CA VAL A 207 -32.02 -4.07 51.31
C VAL A 207 -31.00 -5.09 51.82
N VAL A 208 -31.01 -5.44 53.07
CA VAL A 208 -30.10 -6.42 53.66
C VAL A 208 -30.59 -7.83 53.34
N ILE A 209 -29.79 -8.53 52.51
CA ILE A 209 -30.08 -9.90 52.12
C ILE A 209 -29.63 -10.90 53.20
N ASP A 210 -28.40 -10.73 53.73
CA ASP A 210 -27.86 -11.60 54.75
C ASP A 210 -26.84 -10.86 55.63
N ARG A 211 -26.62 -11.36 56.84
CA ARG A 211 -25.60 -10.90 57.77
C ARG A 211 -24.91 -12.11 58.39
N MET A 212 -23.62 -12.16 58.27
CA MET A 212 -22.85 -13.31 58.70
C MET A 212 -21.52 -12.94 59.33
N ARG A 213 -20.94 -13.91 60.02
CA ARG A 213 -19.51 -13.91 60.36
C ARG A 213 -18.82 -14.89 59.39
N ILE A 214 -17.71 -14.48 58.87
CA ILE A 214 -16.94 -15.28 57.91
C ILE A 214 -16.28 -16.43 58.65
N ALA A 215 -16.53 -17.66 58.18
CA ALA A 215 -15.87 -18.89 58.63
C ALA A 215 -15.37 -19.71 57.43
N PRO A 216 -14.31 -20.48 57.57
CA PRO A 216 -13.68 -21.20 56.45
C PRO A 216 -14.37 -22.53 56.11
N ASP A 217 -15.61 -22.76 56.57
CA ASP A 217 -16.40 -23.97 56.34
C ASP A 217 -17.21 -23.90 55.05
N ASP A 218 -17.46 -25.07 54.43
CA ASP A 218 -18.16 -25.18 53.14
C ASP A 218 -19.61 -24.67 53.23
N ASP A 219 -20.27 -24.80 54.38
CA ASP A 219 -21.61 -24.31 54.58
C ASP A 219 -21.67 -22.77 54.53
N THR A 220 -20.70 -22.11 55.15
CA THR A 220 -20.58 -20.64 55.06
C THR A 220 -20.27 -20.18 53.66
N GLN A 221 -19.42 -20.89 52.93
CA GLN A 221 -19.11 -20.57 51.54
C GLN A 221 -20.32 -20.68 50.62
N THR A 222 -21.10 -21.75 50.75
CA THR A 222 -22.35 -21.95 50.00
C THR A 222 -23.36 -20.82 50.35
N ARG A 223 -23.51 -20.51 51.64
CA ARG A 223 -24.38 -19.42 52.08
C ARG A 223 -23.98 -18.05 51.53
N ILE A 224 -22.68 -17.75 51.46
CA ILE A 224 -22.17 -16.53 50.84
C ILE A 224 -22.61 -16.44 49.38
N ARG A 225 -22.36 -17.51 48.59
CA ARG A 225 -22.70 -17.56 47.16
C ARG A 225 -24.22 -17.39 46.96
N ASP A 226 -25.03 -18.06 47.71
CA ASP A 226 -26.48 -17.94 47.61
C ASP A 226 -26.97 -16.54 47.97
N SER A 227 -26.39 -15.92 49.02
CA SER A 227 -26.75 -14.58 49.45
C SER A 227 -26.30 -13.52 48.43
N VAL A 228 -25.13 -13.64 47.83
CA VAL A 228 -24.63 -12.76 46.79
C VAL A 228 -25.50 -12.89 45.54
N ALA A 229 -25.84 -14.12 45.12
CA ALA A 229 -26.72 -14.36 43.96
C ALA A 229 -28.10 -13.70 44.17
N ARG A 230 -28.64 -13.81 45.36
CA ARG A 230 -29.91 -13.13 45.74
C ARG A 230 -29.74 -11.61 45.74
N ALA A 231 -28.61 -11.07 46.26
CA ALA A 231 -28.35 -9.64 46.24
C ALA A 231 -28.32 -9.09 44.81
N PHE A 232 -27.62 -9.75 43.88
CA PHE A 232 -27.64 -9.36 42.48
C PHE A 232 -29.05 -9.40 41.85
N SER A 233 -29.87 -10.42 42.22
CA SER A 233 -31.24 -10.52 41.73
C SER A 233 -32.14 -9.40 42.22
N TYR A 234 -32.05 -9.01 43.51
CA TYR A 234 -32.87 -7.96 44.08
C TYR A 234 -32.37 -6.54 43.75
N GLY A 235 -31.07 -6.38 43.65
CA GLY A 235 -30.41 -5.10 43.32
C GLY A 235 -30.26 -4.82 41.84
N ASP A 236 -30.97 -5.58 40.97
CA ASP A 236 -30.89 -5.43 39.51
C ASP A 236 -29.45 -5.47 38.99
N GLY A 237 -28.69 -6.47 39.49
CA GLY A 237 -27.30 -6.66 39.16
C GLY A 237 -26.29 -5.97 40.06
N ILE A 238 -26.71 -5.27 41.10
CA ILE A 238 -25.81 -4.62 42.05
C ILE A 238 -25.85 -5.31 43.41
N CYS A 239 -24.70 -5.61 43.98
CA CYS A 239 -24.52 -6.17 45.34
C CYS A 239 -23.56 -5.29 46.14
N THR A 240 -23.94 -4.91 47.36
CA THR A 240 -23.10 -4.15 48.29
C THR A 240 -22.68 -5.03 49.44
N VAL A 241 -21.37 -5.13 49.65
CA VAL A 241 -20.81 -5.80 50.84
C VAL A 241 -20.33 -4.77 51.85
N ILE A 242 -20.97 -4.74 53.03
CA ILE A 242 -20.66 -3.82 54.10
C ILE A 242 -19.92 -4.57 55.18
N SER A 243 -18.74 -4.10 55.55
CA SER A 243 -17.84 -4.67 56.56
C SER A 243 -17.29 -3.60 57.48
N ASP A 244 -16.53 -4.01 58.48
CA ASP A 244 -15.80 -3.09 59.37
C ASP A 244 -14.74 -2.25 58.61
N LYS A 245 -14.36 -2.63 57.40
CA LYS A 245 -13.43 -1.92 56.52
C LYS A 245 -14.12 -0.88 55.61
N GLY A 246 -15.45 -0.87 55.59
CA GLY A 246 -16.26 0.02 54.72
C GLY A 246 -17.26 -0.76 53.87
N ALA A 247 -17.96 -0.04 52.99
CA ALA A 247 -18.87 -0.60 52.02
C ALA A 247 -18.17 -0.73 50.66
N ALA A 248 -18.28 -1.88 50.03
CA ALA A 248 -17.81 -2.16 48.67
C ALA A 248 -18.99 -2.55 47.78
N GLU A 249 -19.14 -1.91 46.63
CA GLU A 249 -20.21 -2.14 45.67
C GLU A 249 -19.67 -2.98 44.49
N PHE A 250 -20.45 -3.96 44.10
CA PHE A 250 -20.12 -4.87 43.02
C PHE A 250 -21.28 -4.90 42.00
N SER A 251 -20.99 -4.74 40.77
CA SER A 251 -21.99 -4.85 39.69
C SER A 251 -21.74 -6.12 38.85
N SER A 252 -22.80 -6.88 38.63
CA SER A 252 -22.83 -7.97 37.67
C SER A 252 -23.16 -7.49 36.26
N ARG A 253 -23.44 -6.19 36.10
CA ARG A 253 -23.63 -5.54 34.81
C ARG A 253 -22.31 -4.98 34.30
N PHE A 254 -22.13 -5.00 33.01
CA PHE A 254 -20.95 -4.40 32.40
C PHE A 254 -21.21 -2.91 32.17
N GLU A 255 -21.28 -2.15 33.25
CA GLU A 255 -21.59 -0.71 33.27
C GLU A 255 -20.68 0.05 34.23
N ALA A 256 -20.39 1.32 33.89
CA ALA A 256 -19.71 2.28 34.76
C ALA A 256 -20.13 3.71 34.39
N ASP A 257 -20.16 4.62 35.38
CA ASP A 257 -20.50 6.04 35.18
C ASP A 257 -21.85 6.23 34.44
N GLY A 258 -22.81 5.32 34.63
CA GLY A 258 -24.12 5.35 33.98
C GLY A 258 -24.10 5.00 32.47
N ILE A 259 -23.01 4.42 32.00
CA ILE A 259 -22.86 3.94 30.61
C ILE A 259 -22.81 2.41 30.65
N GLU A 260 -23.65 1.76 29.84
CA GLU A 260 -23.60 0.34 29.57
C GLU A 260 -22.59 0.06 28.45
N PHE A 261 -21.69 -0.89 28.67
CA PHE A 261 -20.62 -1.22 27.74
C PHE A 261 -20.90 -2.55 27.04
N GLU A 262 -20.44 -2.69 25.80
CA GLU A 262 -20.48 -3.95 25.07
C GLU A 262 -19.31 -4.84 25.52
N HIS A 263 -19.57 -6.13 25.75
CA HIS A 263 -18.51 -7.11 26.04
C HIS A 263 -17.54 -7.23 24.86
N PRO A 264 -16.22 -7.22 25.11
CA PRO A 264 -15.23 -7.41 24.07
C PRO A 264 -15.48 -8.67 23.26
N SER A 265 -15.66 -8.54 21.97
CA SER A 265 -15.86 -9.65 21.00
C SER A 265 -15.07 -9.36 19.71
N GLU A 266 -14.73 -10.42 18.96
CA GLU A 266 -14.03 -10.26 17.69
C GLU A 266 -14.80 -9.36 16.69
N HIS A 267 -16.12 -9.35 16.77
CA HIS A 267 -16.99 -8.54 15.91
C HIS A 267 -16.90 -7.05 16.25
N LEU A 268 -16.74 -6.71 17.53
CA LEU A 268 -16.58 -5.33 18.00
C LEU A 268 -15.33 -4.67 17.43
N PHE A 269 -14.27 -5.43 17.21
CA PHE A 269 -12.99 -4.94 16.66
C PHE A 269 -12.89 -5.09 15.14
N SER A 270 -13.97 -5.48 14.45
CA SER A 270 -13.97 -5.68 12.99
C SER A 270 -14.61 -4.51 12.27
N PHE A 271 -13.80 -3.71 11.57
CA PHE A 271 -14.32 -2.61 10.72
C PHE A 271 -15.04 -3.11 9.45
N ASN A 272 -15.03 -4.42 9.17
CA ASN A 272 -15.79 -5.05 8.10
C ASN A 272 -17.15 -5.60 8.56
N ASN A 273 -17.42 -5.55 9.88
CA ASN A 273 -18.66 -6.01 10.49
C ASN A 273 -19.47 -4.77 10.96
N PRO A 274 -20.77 -4.69 10.72
CA PRO A 274 -21.61 -3.59 11.20
C PRO A 274 -21.54 -3.34 12.73
N LEU A 275 -21.30 -4.39 13.53
CA LEU A 275 -21.16 -4.26 14.99
C LEU A 275 -19.89 -3.52 15.40
N GLY A 276 -18.80 -3.59 14.62
CA GLY A 276 -17.53 -2.92 14.95
C GLY A 276 -17.24 -1.69 14.09
N ALA A 277 -17.86 -1.58 12.92
CA ALA A 277 -17.62 -0.49 12.00
C ALA A 277 -18.19 0.85 12.52
N CYS A 278 -17.46 1.93 12.33
CA CYS A 278 -17.97 3.27 12.57
C CYS A 278 -19.25 3.50 11.73
N PRO A 279 -20.37 3.91 12.35
CA PRO A 279 -21.66 4.05 11.67
C PRO A 279 -21.64 5.14 10.58
N ARG A 280 -20.79 6.16 10.72
CA ARG A 280 -20.70 7.27 9.77
C ARG A 280 -19.92 6.93 8.49
N CYS A 281 -18.80 6.22 8.61
CA CYS A 281 -17.95 5.89 7.47
C CYS A 281 -18.02 4.41 7.07
N GLU A 282 -18.85 3.62 7.75
CA GLU A 282 -19.04 2.18 7.46
C GLU A 282 -17.71 1.39 7.35
N GLY A 283 -16.74 1.71 8.17
CA GLY A 283 -15.44 1.07 8.18
C GLY A 283 -14.44 1.56 7.14
N TYR A 284 -14.75 2.60 6.36
CA TYR A 284 -13.80 3.17 5.38
C TYR A 284 -12.77 4.12 5.99
N GLY A 285 -13.03 4.69 7.18
CA GLY A 285 -12.18 5.68 7.84
C GLY A 285 -12.21 7.07 7.20
N LYS A 286 -12.84 7.19 6.03
CA LYS A 286 -12.97 8.44 5.26
C LYS A 286 -14.42 8.67 4.85
N VAL A 287 -14.81 9.94 4.74
CA VAL A 287 -16.12 10.38 4.26
C VAL A 287 -15.96 11.40 3.14
N ILE A 288 -16.99 11.58 2.35
CA ILE A 288 -17.03 12.67 1.38
C ILE A 288 -17.39 13.95 2.14
N GLY A 289 -16.48 14.91 2.19
CA GLY A 289 -16.64 16.16 2.93
C GLY A 289 -15.91 17.32 2.27
N ILE A 290 -15.93 18.48 2.88
CA ILE A 290 -15.12 19.62 2.44
C ILE A 290 -13.67 19.32 2.76
N ASP A 291 -12.80 19.36 1.75
CA ASP A 291 -11.39 19.08 1.87
C ASP A 291 -10.63 20.40 2.10
N GLU A 292 -10.02 20.52 3.29
CA GLU A 292 -9.23 21.71 3.67
C GLU A 292 -8.13 22.02 2.63
N ASP A 293 -7.52 21.00 2.07
CA ASP A 293 -6.43 21.19 1.12
C ASP A 293 -6.90 21.68 -0.26
N LEU A 294 -8.16 21.40 -0.62
CA LEU A 294 -8.80 22.01 -1.78
C LEU A 294 -9.23 23.44 -1.50
N VAL A 295 -9.63 23.75 -0.25
CA VAL A 295 -10.01 25.09 0.19
C VAL A 295 -8.79 25.99 0.32
N ILE A 296 -7.70 25.47 0.89
CA ILE A 296 -6.43 26.18 1.12
C ILE A 296 -5.31 25.42 0.39
N PRO A 297 -5.27 25.53 -0.93
CA PRO A 297 -4.37 24.74 -1.75
C PRO A 297 -2.91 25.18 -1.61
N ASP A 298 -2.63 26.38 -1.13
CA ASP A 298 -1.29 26.93 -0.90
C ASP A 298 -1.16 27.42 0.54
N LYS A 299 -0.59 26.55 1.35
CA LYS A 299 -0.39 26.84 2.78
C LYS A 299 0.76 27.83 3.04
N GLY A 300 1.60 28.09 2.05
CA GLY A 300 2.65 29.13 2.11
C GLY A 300 2.11 30.53 1.89
N LYS A 301 0.90 30.69 1.37
CA LYS A 301 0.25 31.98 1.24
C LYS A 301 -0.40 32.45 2.53
N THR A 302 -0.45 33.75 2.69
CA THR A 302 -1.19 34.41 3.76
C THR A 302 -2.68 34.56 3.40
N ILE A 303 -3.53 34.81 4.39
CA ILE A 303 -4.95 35.10 4.12
C ILE A 303 -5.08 36.33 3.22
N TYR A 304 -4.22 37.33 3.43
CA TYR A 304 -4.18 38.54 2.62
C TYR A 304 -3.83 38.26 1.14
N GLU A 305 -2.98 37.29 0.88
CA GLU A 305 -2.53 36.85 -0.46
C GLU A 305 -3.44 35.79 -1.11
N ASP A 306 -4.69 35.71 -0.68
CA ASP A 306 -5.68 34.77 -1.20
C ASP A 306 -5.33 33.28 -0.98
N ALA A 307 -4.86 32.91 0.22
CA ALA A 307 -4.64 31.51 0.58
C ALA A 307 -5.94 30.68 0.42
N ILE A 308 -7.10 31.29 0.76
CA ILE A 308 -8.40 30.62 0.70
C ILE A 308 -8.98 30.70 -0.71
N ALA A 309 -8.93 29.56 -1.42
CA ALA A 309 -9.33 29.50 -2.84
C ALA A 309 -10.82 29.73 -3.07
N CYS A 310 -11.69 29.30 -2.14
CA CYS A 310 -13.14 29.44 -2.27
C CYS A 310 -13.63 30.88 -2.09
N TRP A 311 -12.82 31.77 -1.51
CA TRP A 311 -13.11 33.17 -1.36
C TRP A 311 -12.58 34.06 -2.50
N ARG A 312 -11.87 33.47 -3.46
CA ARG A 312 -11.44 34.15 -4.69
C ARG A 312 -12.62 34.45 -5.59
N GLY A 313 -12.56 35.55 -6.32
CA GLY A 313 -13.64 35.99 -7.20
C GLY A 313 -14.56 37.04 -6.58
N GLU A 314 -15.07 37.93 -7.41
CA GLU A 314 -15.78 39.15 -6.98
C GLU A 314 -16.94 38.91 -5.99
N THR A 315 -17.74 37.88 -6.22
CA THR A 315 -18.93 37.63 -5.37
C THR A 315 -18.58 37.06 -4.01
N MET A 316 -17.52 36.23 -3.91
CA MET A 316 -17.14 35.52 -2.68
C MET A 316 -16.05 36.26 -1.89
N ARG A 317 -15.41 37.24 -2.48
CA ARG A 317 -14.37 38.08 -1.85
C ARG A 317 -14.85 38.81 -0.60
N LYS A 318 -16.12 39.11 -0.52
CA LYS A 318 -16.75 39.74 0.64
C LYS A 318 -16.56 38.97 1.96
N TRP A 319 -16.40 37.64 1.89
CA TRP A 319 -16.13 36.81 3.06
C TRP A 319 -14.72 37.07 3.61
N LYS A 320 -13.73 37.15 2.71
CA LYS A 320 -12.37 37.52 3.05
C LYS A 320 -12.28 38.96 3.57
N GLU A 321 -12.92 39.91 2.90
CA GLU A 321 -12.91 41.33 3.27
C GLU A 321 -13.41 41.54 4.70
N LYS A 322 -14.49 40.89 5.12
CA LYS A 322 -14.99 40.96 6.49
C LYS A 322 -13.96 40.45 7.52
N LEU A 323 -13.25 39.39 7.21
CA LEU A 323 -12.16 38.91 8.10
C LEU A 323 -11.04 39.93 8.16
N VAL A 324 -10.55 40.41 7.01
CA VAL A 324 -9.42 41.36 6.92
C VAL A 324 -9.73 42.68 7.64
N GLU A 325 -10.95 43.23 7.44
CA GLU A 325 -11.39 44.49 8.07
C GLU A 325 -11.49 44.40 9.58
N ASN A 326 -11.82 43.22 10.12
CA ASN A 326 -12.05 43.04 11.55
C ASN A 326 -10.92 42.31 12.29
N ALA A 327 -9.90 41.83 11.58
CA ALA A 327 -8.83 41.01 12.14
C ALA A 327 -8.14 41.65 13.36
N TYR A 328 -7.98 42.99 13.36
CA TYR A 328 -7.35 43.72 14.44
C TYR A 328 -8.18 43.67 15.76
N LYS A 329 -9.48 43.37 15.72
CA LYS A 329 -10.35 43.31 16.91
C LYS A 329 -10.14 42.06 17.74
N PHE A 330 -9.55 41.03 17.19
CA PHE A 330 -9.26 39.75 17.84
C PHE A 330 -7.86 39.23 17.53
N ASP A 331 -6.96 40.16 17.14
CA ASP A 331 -5.54 39.92 16.95
C ASP A 331 -5.22 38.74 15.99
N PHE A 332 -5.93 38.65 14.87
CA PHE A 332 -5.74 37.58 13.88
C PHE A 332 -4.66 37.97 12.87
N PRO A 333 -3.59 37.14 12.70
CA PRO A 333 -2.43 37.49 11.87
C PRO A 333 -2.69 37.20 10.38
N ILE A 334 -3.32 38.13 9.66
CA ILE A 334 -3.68 37.98 8.24
C ILE A 334 -2.49 37.93 7.29
N HIS A 335 -1.31 38.37 7.71
CA HIS A 335 -0.06 38.40 6.94
C HIS A 335 0.88 37.22 7.27
N THR A 336 0.47 36.33 8.17
CA THR A 336 1.22 35.11 8.48
C THR A 336 0.82 34.00 7.52
N PRO A 337 1.79 33.26 6.95
CA PRO A 337 1.49 32.08 6.12
C PRO A 337 0.60 31.06 6.83
N PHE A 338 -0.35 30.45 6.10
CA PHE A 338 -1.33 29.56 6.72
C PHE A 338 -0.70 28.40 7.51
N HIS A 339 0.44 27.87 7.07
CA HIS A 339 1.12 26.77 7.77
C HIS A 339 1.66 27.18 9.14
N GLU A 340 2.01 28.47 9.33
CA GLU A 340 2.52 29.02 10.60
C GLU A 340 1.42 29.39 11.59
N LEU A 341 0.15 29.43 11.16
CA LEU A 341 -0.99 29.72 12.05
C LEU A 341 -1.12 28.63 13.13
N THR A 342 -1.42 29.04 14.36
CA THR A 342 -1.70 28.10 15.45
C THR A 342 -2.95 27.30 15.20
N GLN A 343 -3.12 26.16 15.88
CA GLN A 343 -4.32 25.33 15.76
C GLN A 343 -5.60 26.07 16.17
N GLU A 344 -5.50 26.96 17.15
CA GLU A 344 -6.60 27.83 17.57
C GLU A 344 -7.00 28.82 16.49
N GLN A 345 -6.00 29.48 15.85
CA GLN A 345 -6.23 30.40 14.73
C GLN A 345 -6.84 29.66 13.52
N LYS A 346 -6.38 28.45 13.22
CA LYS A 346 -6.97 27.61 12.17
C LYS A 346 -8.41 27.22 12.50
N ARG A 347 -8.71 26.83 13.75
CA ARG A 347 -10.08 26.53 14.19
C ARG A 347 -10.99 27.77 14.11
N LEU A 348 -10.46 28.94 14.48
CA LEU A 348 -11.18 30.19 14.40
C LEU A 348 -11.53 30.54 12.94
N LEU A 349 -10.62 30.32 12.01
CA LEU A 349 -10.86 30.52 10.57
C LEU A 349 -12.00 29.64 10.04
N TRP A 350 -12.11 28.41 10.52
CA TRP A 350 -13.20 27.50 10.17
C TRP A 350 -14.51 27.91 10.83
N ARG A 351 -14.53 28.15 12.13
CA ARG A 351 -15.76 28.41 12.90
C ARG A 351 -16.28 29.83 12.77
N GLY A 352 -15.39 30.81 12.56
CA GLY A 352 -15.74 32.23 12.65
C GLY A 352 -15.93 32.73 14.10
N ASN A 353 -16.32 33.97 14.23
CA ASN A 353 -16.67 34.64 15.50
C ASN A 353 -17.69 35.74 15.26
N GLN A 354 -17.98 36.53 16.27
CA GLN A 354 -18.94 37.64 16.17
C GLN A 354 -18.58 38.74 15.17
N TYR A 355 -17.36 38.75 14.63
CA TYR A 355 -16.86 39.80 13.73
C TYR A 355 -16.78 39.32 12.26
N PHE A 356 -16.65 38.03 12.04
CA PHE A 356 -16.62 37.45 10.68
C PHE A 356 -17.20 36.04 10.64
N HIS A 357 -17.76 35.68 9.50
CA HIS A 357 -18.27 34.33 9.24
C HIS A 357 -17.14 33.41 8.76
N GLY A 358 -16.99 32.24 9.40
CA GLY A 358 -15.97 31.27 9.06
C GLY A 358 -16.26 30.45 7.81
N LEU A 359 -15.34 29.55 7.50
CA LEU A 359 -15.48 28.62 6.37
C LEU A 359 -16.67 27.66 6.54
N ASP A 360 -17.00 27.24 7.77
CA ASP A 360 -18.15 26.36 8.03
C ASP A 360 -19.47 27.06 7.62
N GLU A 361 -19.65 28.33 8.00
CA GLU A 361 -20.82 29.11 7.59
C GLU A 361 -20.82 29.40 6.11
N PHE A 362 -19.65 29.64 5.49
CA PHE A 362 -19.54 29.81 4.05
C PHE A 362 -20.05 28.57 3.31
N PHE A 363 -19.65 27.37 3.70
CA PHE A 363 -20.13 26.15 3.06
C PHE A 363 -21.59 25.83 3.40
N ALA A 364 -22.06 26.20 4.59
CA ALA A 364 -23.48 26.14 4.91
C ALA A 364 -24.31 27.05 3.99
N TYR A 365 -23.82 28.29 3.73
CA TYR A 365 -24.43 29.18 2.74
C TYR A 365 -24.45 28.59 1.34
N ILE A 366 -23.31 27.99 0.88
CA ILE A 366 -23.26 27.29 -0.41
C ILE A 366 -24.30 26.15 -0.48
N ASP A 367 -24.49 25.42 0.62
CA ASP A 367 -25.48 24.36 0.73
C ASP A 367 -26.92 24.85 0.68
N SER A 368 -27.24 26.00 1.31
CA SER A 368 -28.57 26.60 1.25
C SER A 368 -28.95 27.00 -0.16
N GLU A 369 -28.00 27.41 -0.98
CA GLU A 369 -28.16 27.85 -2.37
C GLU A 369 -28.00 26.72 -3.42
N ARG A 370 -28.04 25.44 -3.03
CA ARG A 370 -27.85 24.26 -3.90
C ARG A 370 -28.76 24.21 -5.15
N ARG A 371 -29.88 24.94 -5.17
CA ARG A 371 -30.77 25.01 -6.33
C ARG A 371 -30.05 25.60 -7.55
N LYS A 372 -29.09 26.49 -7.36
CA LYS A 372 -28.30 27.12 -8.42
C LYS A 372 -27.10 26.25 -8.83
N ILE A 373 -26.97 25.98 -10.13
CA ILE A 373 -25.91 25.10 -10.69
C ILE A 373 -24.53 25.58 -10.27
N GLN A 374 -24.25 26.87 -10.25
CA GLN A 374 -22.96 27.46 -9.88
C GLN A 374 -22.51 27.07 -8.47
N PHE A 375 -23.41 27.00 -7.48
CA PHE A 375 -23.08 26.62 -6.11
C PHE A 375 -22.85 25.11 -5.96
N ARG A 376 -23.57 24.29 -6.74
CA ARG A 376 -23.29 22.83 -6.82
C ARG A 376 -21.91 22.56 -7.38
N VAL A 377 -21.53 23.24 -8.48
CA VAL A 377 -20.20 23.12 -9.09
C VAL A 377 -19.11 23.64 -8.12
N MET A 378 -19.39 24.76 -7.44
CA MET A 378 -18.47 25.32 -6.45
C MET A 378 -18.25 24.33 -5.31
N LYS A 379 -19.29 23.77 -4.70
CA LYS A 379 -19.17 22.77 -3.64
C LYS A 379 -18.39 21.54 -4.11
N ALA A 380 -18.74 21.00 -5.29
CA ALA A 380 -18.06 19.83 -5.85
C ALA A 380 -16.56 20.05 -6.06
N ARG A 381 -16.12 21.28 -6.37
CA ARG A 381 -14.70 21.63 -6.50
C ARG A 381 -13.92 21.50 -5.18
N TYR A 382 -14.56 21.75 -4.06
CA TYR A 382 -13.95 21.72 -2.72
C TYR A 382 -14.33 20.47 -1.91
N THR A 383 -15.03 19.52 -2.52
CA THR A 383 -15.42 18.25 -1.92
C THR A 383 -14.38 17.17 -2.26
N GLY A 384 -13.88 16.49 -1.25
CA GLY A 384 -12.90 15.42 -1.36
C GLY A 384 -13.16 14.29 -0.38
N LYS A 385 -12.25 13.33 -0.34
CA LYS A 385 -12.25 12.27 0.68
C LYS A 385 -11.48 12.75 1.91
N THR A 386 -12.22 13.10 2.96
CA THR A 386 -11.67 13.58 4.23
C THR A 386 -11.69 12.49 5.30
N THR A 387 -10.85 12.61 6.31
CA THR A 387 -10.89 11.71 7.47
C THR A 387 -12.24 11.80 8.16
N CYS A 388 -12.80 10.65 8.51
CA CYS A 388 -14.10 10.62 9.20
C CYS A 388 -14.00 11.36 10.55
N PRO A 389 -14.80 12.40 10.79
CA PRO A 389 -14.70 13.17 12.04
C PRO A 389 -15.21 12.41 13.27
N GLU A 390 -15.98 11.35 13.10
CA GLU A 390 -16.50 10.55 14.20
C GLU A 390 -15.47 9.55 14.72
N CYS A 391 -14.84 8.77 13.84
CA CYS A 391 -13.85 7.78 14.24
C CYS A 391 -12.40 8.27 14.13
N GLY A 392 -12.15 9.49 13.66
CA GLY A 392 -10.80 10.02 13.49
C GLY A 392 -9.91 9.19 12.55
N GLY A 393 -10.50 8.37 11.68
CA GLY A 393 -9.78 7.47 10.77
C GLY A 393 -9.60 6.03 11.29
N SER A 394 -9.91 5.75 12.57
CA SER A 394 -9.78 4.40 13.16
C SER A 394 -10.64 3.33 12.50
N ARG A 395 -11.69 3.72 11.75
CA ARG A 395 -12.70 2.87 11.09
C ARG A 395 -13.65 2.15 12.05
N LEU A 396 -13.35 2.12 13.34
CA LEU A 396 -14.11 1.45 14.37
C LEU A 396 -15.06 2.43 15.07
N ARG A 397 -16.09 1.87 15.70
CA ARG A 397 -16.95 2.63 16.61
C ARG A 397 -16.21 2.93 17.91
N LYS A 398 -16.70 3.92 18.65
CA LYS A 398 -16.03 4.42 19.87
C LYS A 398 -15.92 3.37 20.95
N GLU A 399 -16.91 2.49 21.07
CA GLU A 399 -16.98 1.43 22.07
C GLU A 399 -15.78 0.47 21.96
N ALA A 400 -15.33 0.18 20.72
CA ALA A 400 -14.13 -0.63 20.49
C ALA A 400 -12.84 0.04 21.01
N LEU A 401 -12.81 1.37 21.08
CA LEU A 401 -11.64 2.13 21.52
C LEU A 401 -11.52 2.27 23.03
N TYR A 402 -12.58 1.90 23.76
CA TYR A 402 -12.55 1.85 25.24
C TYR A 402 -11.79 0.64 25.76
N VAL A 403 -11.65 -0.40 24.92
CA VAL A 403 -10.92 -1.63 25.27
C VAL A 403 -9.42 -1.43 25.06
N ARG A 404 -8.61 -1.79 26.06
CA ARG A 404 -7.17 -1.58 26.06
C ARG A 404 -6.40 -2.83 26.51
N ILE A 405 -5.20 -2.98 25.97
CA ILE A 405 -4.19 -3.96 26.39
C ILE A 405 -2.88 -3.20 26.59
N GLY A 406 -2.24 -3.32 27.73
CA GLY A 406 -1.01 -2.57 28.04
C GLY A 406 -1.18 -1.05 27.88
N GLY A 407 -2.39 -0.52 28.20
CA GLY A 407 -2.72 0.90 28.12
C GLY A 407 -3.03 1.43 26.71
N ARG A 408 -3.01 0.58 25.67
CA ARG A 408 -3.26 0.93 24.27
C ARG A 408 -4.51 0.26 23.72
N ASN A 409 -5.30 0.98 22.93
CA ASN A 409 -6.42 0.41 22.18
C ASN A 409 -5.95 -0.14 20.82
N ILE A 410 -6.81 -0.89 20.15
CA ILE A 410 -6.46 -1.51 18.85
C ILE A 410 -6.10 -0.48 17.76
N ALA A 411 -6.75 0.69 17.76
CA ALA A 411 -6.46 1.75 16.78
C ALA A 411 -5.07 2.38 17.03
N ASP A 412 -4.66 2.53 18.29
CA ASP A 412 -3.30 3.00 18.64
C ASP A 412 -2.24 2.03 18.10
N LEU A 413 -2.49 0.71 18.22
CA LEU A 413 -1.53 -0.30 17.79
C LEU A 413 -1.40 -0.35 16.26
N VAL A 414 -2.49 -0.26 15.51
CA VAL A 414 -2.41 -0.41 14.04
C VAL A 414 -1.75 0.78 13.34
N VAL A 415 -1.67 1.94 13.97
CA VAL A 415 -0.96 3.12 13.43
C VAL A 415 0.53 3.14 13.81
N MET A 416 0.96 2.26 14.72
CA MET A 416 2.37 2.11 15.05
C MET A 416 3.12 1.41 13.92
N PRO A 417 4.36 1.83 13.61
CA PRO A 417 5.27 1.05 12.76
C PRO A 417 5.48 -0.36 13.31
N VAL A 418 5.65 -1.33 12.41
CA VAL A 418 5.85 -2.75 12.79
C VAL A 418 7.04 -2.92 13.75
N ASP A 419 8.14 -2.16 13.54
CA ASP A 419 9.31 -2.20 14.43
C ASP A 419 8.97 -1.75 15.86
N GLU A 420 8.12 -0.76 16.04
CA GLU A 420 7.63 -0.30 17.35
C GLU A 420 6.64 -1.30 17.97
N LEU A 421 5.79 -1.93 17.14
CA LEU A 421 4.87 -2.97 17.59
C LEU A 421 5.60 -4.19 18.15
N ILE A 422 6.72 -4.61 17.55
CA ILE A 422 7.53 -5.71 18.08
C ILE A 422 8.05 -5.36 19.48
N VAL A 423 8.55 -4.15 19.67
CA VAL A 423 9.02 -3.68 20.99
C VAL A 423 7.87 -3.67 21.99
N PHE A 424 6.70 -3.18 21.60
CA PHE A 424 5.51 -3.18 22.47
C PHE A 424 5.12 -4.61 22.90
N PHE A 425 4.96 -5.54 21.95
CA PHE A 425 4.54 -6.91 22.29
C PHE A 425 5.61 -7.71 23.04
N ASN A 426 6.89 -7.42 22.85
CA ASN A 426 7.96 -8.05 23.62
C ASN A 426 8.06 -7.52 25.05
N GLY A 427 7.71 -6.24 25.27
CA GLY A 427 7.68 -5.59 26.57
C GLY A 427 6.35 -5.70 27.33
N LEU A 428 5.32 -6.33 26.72
CA LEU A 428 3.98 -6.40 27.29
C LEU A 428 3.98 -7.25 28.56
N GLN A 429 3.57 -6.63 29.67
CA GLN A 429 3.40 -7.29 30.96
C GLN A 429 1.91 -7.60 31.17
N LEU A 430 1.58 -8.85 31.39
CA LEU A 430 0.24 -9.38 31.61
C LEU A 430 0.21 -10.11 32.95
N ASP A 431 -0.96 -10.23 33.56
CA ASP A 431 -1.17 -11.10 34.67
C ASP A 431 -1.05 -12.59 34.32
N GLU A 432 -1.14 -13.48 35.29
CA GLU A 432 -0.97 -14.93 35.05
C GLU A 432 -2.09 -15.52 34.19
N HIS A 433 -3.32 -15.07 34.35
CA HIS A 433 -4.49 -15.51 33.61
C HIS A 433 -4.39 -15.08 32.13
N ASP A 434 -4.17 -13.82 31.90
CA ASP A 434 -4.04 -13.23 30.56
C ASP A 434 -2.82 -13.79 29.82
N THR A 435 -1.70 -14.02 30.53
CA THR A 435 -0.52 -14.65 29.96
C THR A 435 -0.82 -16.04 29.41
N LYS A 436 -1.56 -16.88 30.16
CA LYS A 436 -1.95 -18.22 29.71
C LYS A 436 -2.93 -18.17 28.53
N THR A 437 -3.90 -17.28 28.59
CA THR A 437 -4.95 -17.11 27.57
C THR A 437 -4.36 -16.61 26.26
N ALA A 438 -3.46 -15.61 26.31
CA ALA A 438 -2.88 -14.97 25.14
C ALA A 438 -1.65 -15.69 24.55
N ALA A 439 -1.09 -16.68 25.22
CA ALA A 439 0.21 -17.27 24.88
C ALA A 439 0.36 -17.64 23.39
N ARG A 440 -0.62 -18.39 22.83
CA ARG A 440 -0.59 -18.81 21.42
C ARG A 440 -0.78 -17.63 20.46
N ILE A 441 -1.67 -16.70 20.81
CA ILE A 441 -1.98 -15.53 19.98
C ILE A 441 -0.75 -14.63 19.88
N LEU A 442 -0.07 -14.40 21.00
CA LEU A 442 1.14 -13.55 21.04
C LEU A 442 2.31 -14.16 20.27
N ILE A 443 2.47 -15.49 20.27
CA ILE A 443 3.47 -16.17 19.43
C ILE A 443 3.22 -15.87 17.96
N GLU A 444 1.96 -16.01 17.49
CA GLU A 444 1.60 -15.75 16.11
C GLU A 444 1.80 -14.27 15.72
N ILE A 445 1.37 -13.34 16.56
CA ILE A 445 1.56 -11.91 16.31
C ILE A 445 3.05 -11.58 16.22
N ARG A 446 3.87 -12.01 17.19
CA ARG A 446 5.32 -11.74 17.22
C ARG A 446 6.03 -12.33 16.01
N SER A 447 5.70 -13.57 15.64
CA SER A 447 6.29 -14.24 14.47
C SER A 447 5.97 -13.50 13.17
N ARG A 448 4.71 -13.11 12.94
CA ARG A 448 4.30 -12.39 11.74
C ARG A 448 4.92 -10.97 11.66
N LEU A 449 4.96 -10.26 12.77
CA LEU A 449 5.64 -8.96 12.84
C LEU A 449 7.14 -9.10 12.55
N GLN A 450 7.80 -10.16 13.08
CA GLN A 450 9.20 -10.44 12.80
C GLN A 450 9.44 -10.72 11.32
N TYR A 451 8.59 -11.52 10.67
CA TYR A 451 8.70 -11.78 9.23
C TYR A 451 8.58 -10.49 8.39
N LEU A 452 7.69 -9.57 8.77
CA LEU A 452 7.61 -8.25 8.11
C LEU A 452 8.90 -7.45 8.25
N THR A 453 9.51 -7.46 9.44
CA THR A 453 10.79 -6.79 9.67
C THR A 453 11.93 -7.46 8.90
N ASP A 454 11.97 -8.79 8.86
CA ASP A 454 12.98 -9.56 8.14
C ASP A 454 12.96 -9.29 6.63
N VAL A 455 11.78 -9.05 6.04
CA VAL A 455 11.67 -8.64 4.62
C VAL A 455 11.87 -7.13 4.41
N GLY A 456 12.27 -6.38 5.44
CA GLY A 456 12.56 -4.94 5.36
C GLY A 456 11.33 -4.03 5.33
N LEU A 457 10.20 -4.46 5.91
CA LEU A 457 8.95 -3.71 5.98
C LEU A 457 8.62 -3.20 7.39
N GLY A 458 9.58 -3.14 8.30
CA GLY A 458 9.41 -2.71 9.68
C GLY A 458 8.87 -1.28 9.84
N TYR A 459 9.05 -0.43 8.83
CA TYR A 459 8.54 0.94 8.81
C TYR A 459 7.05 1.05 8.47
N LEU A 460 6.40 0.00 7.97
CA LEU A 460 4.97 0.02 7.62
C LEU A 460 4.10 0.01 8.87
N THR A 461 2.91 0.60 8.73
CA THR A 461 1.84 0.52 9.72
C THR A 461 0.78 -0.48 9.29
N LEU A 462 0.09 -1.12 10.24
CA LEU A 462 -0.91 -2.14 9.91
C LEU A 462 -2.19 -1.55 9.28
N ASP A 463 -2.49 -0.29 9.53
CA ASP A 463 -3.64 0.43 8.97
C ASP A 463 -3.42 0.91 7.54
N ARG A 464 -2.17 0.88 7.03
CA ARG A 464 -1.85 1.33 5.69
C ARG A 464 -2.62 0.53 4.63
N LEU A 465 -3.30 1.25 3.74
CA LEU A 465 -4.10 0.65 2.68
C LEU A 465 -3.23 -0.11 1.67
N SER A 466 -3.64 -1.32 1.32
CA SER A 466 -2.96 -2.14 0.30
C SER A 466 -2.84 -1.43 -1.05
N SER A 467 -3.81 -0.56 -1.40
CA SER A 467 -3.78 0.24 -2.63
C SER A 467 -2.71 1.33 -2.68
N THR A 468 -2.08 1.64 -1.55
CA THR A 468 -1.01 2.66 -1.45
C THR A 468 0.39 2.05 -1.42
N LEU A 469 0.47 0.72 -1.44
CA LEU A 469 1.73 0.00 -1.45
C LEU A 469 2.37 0.02 -2.84
N SER A 470 3.68 0.06 -2.89
CA SER A 470 4.43 -0.23 -4.12
C SER A 470 4.33 -1.72 -4.48
N GLY A 471 4.62 -2.07 -5.75
CA GLY A 471 4.65 -3.46 -6.18
C GLY A 471 5.60 -4.33 -5.34
N GLY A 472 6.80 -3.82 -5.05
CA GLY A 472 7.77 -4.50 -4.21
C GLY A 472 7.35 -4.64 -2.75
N GLU A 473 6.70 -3.63 -2.14
CA GLU A 473 6.13 -3.74 -0.78
C GLU A 473 5.05 -4.82 -0.72
N SER A 474 4.13 -4.85 -1.70
CA SER A 474 3.07 -5.86 -1.78
C SER A 474 3.63 -7.27 -1.92
N GLN A 475 4.63 -7.44 -2.77
CA GLN A 475 5.31 -8.72 -2.98
C GLN A 475 5.99 -9.22 -1.71
N ARG A 476 6.70 -8.34 -0.97
CA ARG A 476 7.36 -8.71 0.30
C ARG A 476 6.34 -9.02 1.40
N ILE A 477 5.17 -8.36 1.43
CA ILE A 477 4.08 -8.74 2.33
C ILE A 477 3.62 -10.17 2.02
N ASN A 478 3.41 -10.52 0.75
CA ASN A 478 3.03 -11.88 0.36
C ASN A 478 4.13 -12.90 0.72
N LEU A 479 5.40 -12.52 0.57
CA LEU A 479 6.53 -13.35 0.99
C LEU A 479 6.54 -13.59 2.51
N SER A 480 6.30 -12.55 3.33
CA SER A 480 6.22 -12.68 4.78
C SER A 480 5.06 -13.58 5.23
N THR A 481 3.92 -13.49 4.55
CA THR A 481 2.76 -14.37 4.81
C THR A 481 3.09 -15.83 4.45
N SER A 482 3.82 -16.05 3.36
CA SER A 482 4.25 -17.40 2.94
C SER A 482 5.22 -18.04 3.93
N LEU A 483 6.11 -17.25 4.55
CA LEU A 483 6.96 -17.73 5.65
C LEU A 483 6.13 -18.18 6.86
N GLY A 484 5.11 -17.40 7.21
CA GLY A 484 4.21 -17.71 8.32
C GLY A 484 3.39 -18.99 8.12
N SER A 485 3.22 -19.47 6.88
CA SER A 485 2.48 -20.70 6.59
C SER A 485 3.25 -21.99 6.91
N ASN A 486 4.58 -21.91 7.12
CA ASN A 486 5.47 -23.04 7.40
C ASN A 486 5.31 -24.23 6.43
N LEU A 487 4.96 -23.97 5.17
CA LEU A 487 4.81 -25.01 4.15
C LEU A 487 6.19 -25.57 3.77
N THR A 488 6.27 -26.88 3.65
CA THR A 488 7.46 -27.63 3.27
C THR A 488 7.21 -28.43 1.99
N GLY A 489 8.27 -28.76 1.24
CA GLY A 489 8.17 -29.53 -0.01
C GLY A 489 7.40 -28.80 -1.12
N SER A 490 7.34 -27.48 -1.07
CA SER A 490 6.66 -26.62 -2.04
C SER A 490 7.64 -25.94 -2.99
N LEU A 491 7.14 -25.50 -4.14
CA LEU A 491 7.88 -24.73 -5.13
C LEU A 491 7.46 -23.25 -5.05
N TYR A 492 8.35 -22.39 -4.60
CA TYR A 492 8.14 -20.93 -4.59
C TYR A 492 8.75 -20.31 -5.85
N ILE A 493 7.99 -19.50 -6.56
CA ILE A 493 8.44 -18.76 -7.74
C ILE A 493 8.22 -17.26 -7.50
N LEU A 494 9.31 -16.50 -7.52
CA LEU A 494 9.31 -15.06 -7.25
C LEU A 494 9.78 -14.27 -8.46
N ASP A 495 9.10 -13.15 -8.77
CA ASP A 495 9.47 -12.24 -9.85
C ASP A 495 10.13 -10.98 -9.29
N GLU A 496 11.43 -10.85 -9.48
CA GLU A 496 12.25 -9.70 -9.11
C GLU A 496 11.97 -9.17 -7.67
N PRO A 497 12.09 -10.00 -6.62
CA PRO A 497 11.73 -9.61 -5.25
C PRO A 497 12.64 -8.52 -4.65
N SER A 498 13.79 -8.22 -5.25
CA SER A 498 14.71 -7.15 -4.82
C SER A 498 14.29 -5.75 -5.30
N ILE A 499 13.24 -5.64 -6.10
CA ILE A 499 12.78 -4.34 -6.65
C ILE A 499 12.58 -3.28 -5.55
N GLY A 500 13.15 -2.09 -5.80
CA GLY A 500 13.04 -0.95 -4.89
C GLY A 500 13.77 -1.13 -3.56
N LEU A 501 14.62 -2.16 -3.44
CA LEU A 501 15.46 -2.38 -2.28
C LEU A 501 16.84 -1.69 -2.43
N HIS A 502 17.26 -1.06 -1.34
CA HIS A 502 18.66 -0.70 -1.18
C HIS A 502 19.49 -1.96 -0.96
N PRO A 503 20.77 -2.05 -1.40
CA PRO A 503 21.62 -3.24 -1.22
C PRO A 503 21.71 -3.75 0.22
N ARG A 504 21.60 -2.87 1.23
CA ARG A 504 21.48 -3.23 2.63
C ARG A 504 20.27 -4.14 2.90
N ASP A 505 19.13 -3.79 2.31
CA ASP A 505 17.87 -4.50 2.53
C ASP A 505 17.78 -5.76 1.65
N THR A 506 18.46 -5.78 0.49
CA THR A 506 18.62 -6.97 -0.35
C THR A 506 19.30 -8.13 0.42
N ASN A 507 20.27 -7.83 1.28
CA ASN A 507 20.89 -8.84 2.13
C ASN A 507 19.91 -9.48 3.14
N ARG A 508 18.93 -8.72 3.65
CA ARG A 508 17.86 -9.26 4.50
C ARG A 508 16.94 -10.18 3.69
N LEU A 509 16.55 -9.75 2.50
CA LEU A 509 15.75 -10.58 1.59
C LEU A 509 16.45 -11.90 1.26
N ILE A 510 17.75 -11.89 0.97
CA ILE A 510 18.53 -13.12 0.71
C ILE A 510 18.46 -14.08 1.90
N LYS A 511 18.55 -13.58 3.14
CA LYS A 511 18.39 -14.44 4.34
C LYS A 511 17.03 -15.11 4.37
N VAL A 512 15.97 -14.36 4.08
CA VAL A 512 14.60 -14.88 4.01
C VAL A 512 14.43 -15.96 2.93
N LEU A 513 14.96 -15.72 1.74
CA LEU A 513 14.94 -16.71 0.64
C LEU A 513 15.68 -18.00 1.03
N ARG A 514 16.80 -17.88 1.73
CA ARG A 514 17.53 -19.04 2.26
C ARG A 514 16.75 -19.76 3.36
N GLN A 515 16.08 -19.05 4.26
CA GLN A 515 15.21 -19.67 5.26
C GLN A 515 14.07 -20.48 4.60
N LEU A 516 13.42 -19.94 3.56
CA LEU A 516 12.42 -20.70 2.78
C LEU A 516 13.00 -21.98 2.18
N ARG A 517 14.18 -21.90 1.59
CA ARG A 517 14.92 -23.06 1.07
C ARG A 517 15.21 -24.07 2.18
N ASP A 518 15.74 -23.61 3.30
CA ASP A 518 16.21 -24.47 4.43
C ASP A 518 15.03 -25.18 5.13
N LEU A 519 13.79 -24.69 4.95
CA LEU A 519 12.55 -25.41 5.31
C LEU A 519 12.25 -26.61 4.39
N GLY A 520 13.10 -26.90 3.40
CA GLY A 520 12.88 -27.99 2.44
C GLY A 520 12.01 -27.60 1.24
N ASN A 521 12.07 -26.34 0.83
CA ASN A 521 11.37 -25.85 -0.36
C ASN A 521 12.34 -25.57 -1.51
N THR A 522 11.85 -25.68 -2.74
CA THR A 522 12.56 -25.21 -3.92
C THR A 522 12.16 -23.75 -4.17
N VAL A 523 13.13 -22.86 -4.27
CA VAL A 523 12.89 -21.42 -4.43
C VAL A 523 13.48 -20.97 -5.78
N ILE A 524 12.62 -20.62 -6.74
CA ILE A 524 13.02 -20.08 -8.03
C ILE A 524 12.79 -18.57 -8.02
N VAL A 525 13.83 -17.82 -8.34
CA VAL A 525 13.79 -16.35 -8.35
C VAL A 525 14.21 -15.86 -9.74
N VAL A 526 13.34 -15.09 -10.39
CA VAL A 526 13.71 -14.32 -11.59
C VAL A 526 14.39 -13.05 -11.12
N GLU A 527 15.69 -12.85 -11.43
CA GLU A 527 16.44 -11.73 -10.87
C GLU A 527 17.58 -11.21 -11.74
N HIS A 528 17.93 -9.95 -11.48
CA HIS A 528 19.03 -9.23 -12.13
C HIS A 528 20.04 -8.65 -11.15
N GLU A 529 19.70 -8.56 -9.85
CA GLU A 529 20.58 -8.00 -8.84
C GLU A 529 21.77 -8.90 -8.56
N GLU A 530 22.97 -8.31 -8.56
CA GLU A 530 24.24 -9.04 -8.40
C GLU A 530 24.29 -9.83 -7.11
N GLU A 531 23.86 -9.25 -5.99
CA GLU A 531 23.87 -9.85 -4.65
C GLU A 531 23.01 -11.12 -4.61
N VAL A 532 21.84 -11.10 -5.26
CA VAL A 532 20.93 -12.26 -5.31
C VAL A 532 21.51 -13.36 -6.22
N ILE A 533 22.06 -12.98 -7.39
CA ILE A 533 22.70 -13.93 -8.31
C ILE A 533 23.91 -14.62 -7.62
N ARG A 534 24.72 -13.85 -6.87
CA ARG A 534 25.86 -14.39 -6.11
C ARG A 534 25.45 -15.28 -4.93
N ALA A 535 24.24 -15.08 -4.40
CA ALA A 535 23.72 -15.87 -3.29
C ALA A 535 23.06 -17.19 -3.72
N ALA A 536 22.84 -17.39 -5.02
CA ALA A 536 22.16 -18.56 -5.57
C ALA A 536 22.98 -19.85 -5.44
N ASP A 537 22.30 -20.96 -5.15
CA ASP A 537 22.89 -22.30 -5.20
C ASP A 537 23.02 -22.79 -6.64
N TYR A 538 22.08 -22.40 -7.51
CA TYR A 538 22.01 -22.77 -8.92
C TYR A 538 21.50 -21.60 -9.77
N ILE A 539 22.04 -21.44 -10.96
CA ILE A 539 21.74 -20.32 -11.84
C ILE A 539 21.37 -20.85 -13.23
N VAL A 540 20.30 -20.33 -13.79
CA VAL A 540 19.88 -20.56 -15.18
C VAL A 540 19.91 -19.21 -15.90
N ASP A 541 20.81 -19.05 -16.87
CA ASP A 541 20.96 -17.83 -17.67
C ASP A 541 20.32 -18.02 -19.04
N ILE A 542 19.32 -17.20 -19.35
CA ILE A 542 18.52 -17.25 -20.57
C ILE A 542 18.89 -16.11 -21.51
N GLY A 543 19.19 -16.42 -22.73
CA GLY A 543 19.64 -15.46 -23.73
C GLY A 543 19.67 -16.05 -25.14
N PRO A 544 20.69 -15.70 -25.96
CA PRO A 544 21.77 -14.72 -25.72
C PRO A 544 21.31 -13.27 -25.84
N LYS A 545 20.15 -13.01 -26.47
CA LYS A 545 19.56 -11.68 -26.68
C LYS A 545 18.10 -11.67 -26.20
N ALA A 546 17.38 -10.60 -26.51
CA ALA A 546 15.97 -10.44 -26.21
C ALA A 546 15.05 -10.91 -27.35
N GLY A 547 13.76 -11.13 -27.04
CA GLY A 547 12.71 -11.46 -27.99
C GLY A 547 13.01 -12.72 -28.83
N TYR A 548 12.79 -12.66 -30.13
CA TYR A 548 13.03 -13.79 -31.05
C TYR A 548 14.50 -14.26 -31.08
N ASN A 549 15.43 -13.35 -30.79
CA ASN A 549 16.86 -13.67 -30.70
C ASN A 549 17.31 -14.20 -29.34
N GLY A 550 16.36 -14.30 -28.37
CA GLY A 550 16.54 -14.91 -27.06
C GLY A 550 16.00 -16.34 -26.99
N GLY A 551 15.55 -16.74 -25.81
CA GLY A 551 14.82 -17.98 -25.55
C GLY A 551 15.68 -19.24 -25.54
N GLU A 552 17.01 -19.14 -25.40
CA GLU A 552 17.94 -20.27 -25.30
C GLU A 552 18.55 -20.31 -23.88
N VAL A 553 18.84 -21.49 -23.37
CA VAL A 553 19.64 -21.66 -22.14
C VAL A 553 21.09 -21.45 -22.48
N VAL A 554 21.64 -20.29 -22.13
CA VAL A 554 23.06 -19.96 -22.37
C VAL A 554 23.95 -20.65 -21.36
N PHE A 555 23.45 -20.80 -20.13
CA PHE A 555 24.16 -21.46 -19.04
C PHE A 555 23.16 -22.02 -18.01
N SER A 556 23.52 -23.18 -17.44
CA SER A 556 22.89 -23.72 -16.23
C SER A 556 23.94 -24.36 -15.34
N GLY A 557 23.96 -24.04 -14.04
CA GLY A 557 24.97 -24.57 -13.11
C GLY A 557 25.22 -23.67 -11.90
N THR A 558 26.34 -23.87 -11.20
CA THR A 558 26.72 -23.09 -10.03
C THR A 558 27.34 -21.73 -10.40
N LEU A 559 27.41 -20.80 -9.43
CA LEU A 559 28.06 -19.51 -9.63
C LEU A 559 29.52 -19.65 -10.08
N ALA A 560 30.27 -20.56 -9.48
CA ALA A 560 31.68 -20.78 -9.84
C ALA A 560 31.87 -21.24 -11.30
N GLN A 561 30.89 -21.96 -11.84
CA GLN A 561 30.89 -22.37 -13.23
C GLN A 561 30.46 -21.21 -14.17
N LEU A 562 29.45 -20.41 -13.75
CA LEU A 562 28.99 -19.23 -14.50
C LEU A 562 30.14 -18.22 -14.69
N LEU A 563 30.89 -17.88 -13.66
CA LEU A 563 31.99 -16.92 -13.72
C LEU A 563 33.09 -17.32 -14.75
N LYS A 564 33.23 -18.62 -15.05
CA LYS A 564 34.15 -19.13 -16.09
C LYS A 564 33.54 -19.12 -17.50
N ASN A 565 32.22 -18.92 -17.63
CA ASN A 565 31.54 -18.92 -18.89
C ASN A 565 31.85 -17.63 -19.69
N LYS A 566 32.20 -17.76 -20.95
CA LYS A 566 32.50 -16.65 -21.87
C LYS A 566 31.38 -16.31 -22.83
N LYS A 567 30.27 -17.07 -22.81
CA LYS A 567 29.10 -16.84 -23.68
C LYS A 567 27.99 -16.04 -22.93
N SER A 568 28.02 -16.05 -21.63
CA SER A 568 27.03 -15.37 -20.79
C SER A 568 27.38 -13.89 -20.61
N LEU A 569 26.46 -13.02 -21.01
CA LEU A 569 26.56 -11.58 -20.71
C LEU A 569 26.51 -11.28 -19.21
N THR A 570 25.71 -12.03 -18.48
CA THR A 570 25.64 -11.92 -17.00
C THR A 570 27.00 -12.20 -16.38
N ALA A 571 27.70 -13.25 -16.86
CA ALA A 571 29.04 -13.56 -16.38
C ALA A 571 30.05 -12.46 -16.73
N ASP A 572 29.92 -11.79 -17.89
CA ASP A 572 30.80 -10.69 -18.27
C ASP A 572 30.73 -9.51 -17.31
N TYR A 573 29.51 -9.16 -16.86
CA TYR A 573 29.32 -8.10 -15.86
C TYR A 573 29.76 -8.52 -14.46
N LEU A 574 29.42 -9.74 -14.02
CA LEU A 574 29.81 -10.24 -12.69
C LEU A 574 31.32 -10.41 -12.51
N THR A 575 32.06 -10.60 -13.61
CA THR A 575 33.53 -10.74 -13.60
C THR A 575 34.27 -9.44 -13.90
N GLY A 576 33.56 -8.34 -14.18
CA GLY A 576 34.17 -7.07 -14.56
C GLY A 576 34.74 -7.03 -15.99
N ARG A 577 34.54 -8.08 -16.81
CA ARG A 577 34.92 -8.04 -18.24
C ARG A 577 34.16 -6.98 -19.00
N ARG A 578 32.95 -6.68 -18.56
CA ARG A 578 32.15 -5.53 -18.96
C ARG A 578 31.73 -4.77 -17.71
N ALA A 579 31.76 -3.46 -17.76
CA ALA A 579 31.32 -2.60 -16.67
C ALA A 579 30.63 -1.35 -17.21
N ILE A 580 29.73 -0.79 -16.41
CA ILE A 580 29.15 0.52 -16.68
C ILE A 580 30.16 1.53 -16.13
N ALA A 581 30.79 2.32 -17.03
CA ALA A 581 31.79 3.31 -16.62
C ALA A 581 31.12 4.60 -16.13
N PRO A 582 31.59 5.20 -15.03
CA PRO A 582 31.15 6.53 -14.66
C PRO A 582 31.57 7.56 -15.73
N PRO A 583 30.91 8.73 -15.80
CA PRO A 583 31.29 9.80 -16.72
C PRO A 583 32.76 10.20 -16.55
N ALA A 584 33.45 10.46 -17.65
CA ALA A 584 34.87 10.83 -17.63
C ALA A 584 35.11 12.19 -16.92
N ALA A 585 34.13 13.10 -16.97
CA ALA A 585 34.17 14.40 -16.33
C ALA A 585 32.82 14.68 -15.65
N GLU A 586 32.88 15.34 -14.51
CA GLU A 586 31.69 15.84 -13.81
C GLU A 586 31.11 17.03 -14.62
N ARG A 587 29.78 17.06 -14.80
CA ARG A 587 29.10 18.18 -15.44
C ARG A 587 28.95 19.32 -14.42
N GLY A 588 29.41 20.52 -14.78
CA GLY A 588 29.14 21.71 -14.01
C GLY A 588 27.69 22.16 -14.18
N TRP A 589 27.12 22.74 -13.14
CA TRP A 589 25.83 23.39 -13.15
C TRP A 589 25.90 24.78 -12.53
N SER A 590 25.03 25.70 -12.94
CA SER A 590 24.99 27.09 -12.45
C SER A 590 23.63 27.46 -11.86
N SER A 591 22.60 26.67 -12.11
CA SER A 591 21.22 26.93 -11.72
C SER A 591 20.65 25.76 -10.95
N SER A 592 19.81 26.03 -9.96
CA SER A 592 19.21 24.99 -9.12
C SER A 592 17.84 25.39 -8.60
N ILE A 593 17.02 24.36 -8.25
CA ILE A 593 15.79 24.50 -7.49
C ILE A 593 16.06 23.99 -6.09
N VAL A 594 15.52 24.66 -5.07
CA VAL A 594 15.60 24.24 -3.67
C VAL A 594 14.19 24.01 -3.15
N ILE A 595 13.91 22.78 -2.71
CA ILE A 595 12.72 22.46 -1.93
C ILE A 595 12.99 22.90 -0.50
N LYS A 596 12.12 23.72 0.07
CA LYS A 596 12.24 24.25 1.44
C LYS A 596 11.26 23.58 2.38
N GLY A 597 11.75 23.17 3.55
CA GLY A 597 10.92 22.72 4.65
C GLY A 597 10.05 21.49 4.35
N ALA A 598 10.54 20.51 3.60
CA ALA A 598 9.78 19.29 3.26
C ALA A 598 9.45 18.47 4.51
N ARG A 599 8.12 18.22 4.76
CA ARG A 599 7.60 17.57 5.97
C ARG A 599 6.60 16.45 5.69
N GLU A 600 6.36 16.13 4.43
CA GLU A 600 5.38 15.11 4.05
C GLU A 600 5.79 13.73 4.55
N ASN A 601 4.85 12.98 5.14
CA ASN A 601 5.03 11.67 5.74
C ASN A 601 6.17 11.67 6.79
N ASN A 602 7.27 10.95 6.52
CA ASN A 602 8.40 10.83 7.45
C ASN A 602 9.49 11.89 7.25
N LEU A 603 9.35 12.82 6.28
CA LEU A 603 10.34 13.88 6.06
C LEU A 603 10.38 14.86 7.23
N ARG A 604 11.59 15.20 7.69
CA ARG A 604 11.82 15.95 8.93
C ARG A 604 12.22 17.41 8.65
N ASN A 605 11.36 18.17 8.01
CA ASN A 605 11.58 19.59 7.70
C ASN A 605 12.93 19.83 6.99
N ILE A 606 13.14 19.11 5.89
CA ILE A 606 14.41 19.14 5.16
C ILE A 606 14.38 20.13 4.00
N ASP A 607 15.54 20.71 3.76
CA ASP A 607 15.84 21.48 2.55
C ASP A 607 16.61 20.59 1.58
N VAL A 608 16.24 20.59 0.29
CA VAL A 608 16.89 19.78 -0.74
C VAL A 608 17.14 20.58 -2.00
N ARG A 609 18.37 20.57 -2.48
CA ARG A 609 18.79 21.25 -3.72
C ARG A 609 18.80 20.26 -4.89
N ILE A 610 18.27 20.71 -6.01
CA ILE A 610 18.22 19.97 -7.28
C ILE A 610 18.82 20.83 -8.37
N PRO A 611 20.06 20.56 -8.81
CA PRO A 611 20.69 21.23 -9.94
C PRO A 611 19.93 21.04 -11.25
N LEU A 612 19.93 22.06 -12.11
CA LEU A 612 19.29 22.03 -13.42
C LEU A 612 20.30 21.70 -14.54
N GLY A 613 19.81 21.04 -15.59
CA GLY A 613 20.62 20.66 -16.78
C GLY A 613 21.58 19.51 -16.54
N VAL A 614 21.42 18.76 -15.45
CA VAL A 614 22.26 17.62 -15.08
C VAL A 614 21.40 16.47 -14.55
N MET A 615 22.02 15.34 -14.24
CA MET A 615 21.37 14.14 -13.65
C MET A 615 21.50 14.14 -12.14
N THR A 616 20.40 14.36 -11.43
CA THR A 616 20.32 14.24 -9.97
C THR A 616 19.72 12.89 -9.58
N CYS A 617 20.39 12.16 -8.69
CA CYS A 617 19.90 10.90 -8.13
C CYS A 617 19.45 11.09 -6.68
N ILE A 618 18.17 10.81 -6.38
CA ILE A 618 17.62 10.77 -5.02
C ILE A 618 17.72 9.31 -4.57
N THR A 619 18.54 9.04 -3.58
CA THR A 619 18.82 7.69 -3.09
C THR A 619 18.63 7.57 -1.57
N GLY A 620 18.95 6.41 -1.00
CA GLY A 620 18.84 6.09 0.42
C GLY A 620 18.09 4.79 0.69
N VAL A 621 18.06 4.35 1.93
CA VAL A 621 17.42 3.08 2.32
C VAL A 621 15.92 3.04 1.97
N SER A 622 15.34 1.84 1.84
CA SER A 622 13.91 1.67 1.59
C SER A 622 13.11 2.33 2.73
N GLY A 623 12.05 3.08 2.40
CA GLY A 623 11.26 3.82 3.41
C GLY A 623 11.89 5.09 3.99
N SER A 624 13.01 5.60 3.45
CA SER A 624 13.66 6.84 3.94
C SER A 624 12.98 8.15 3.54
N GLY A 625 11.95 8.11 2.64
CA GLY A 625 11.20 9.29 2.24
C GLY A 625 11.42 9.77 0.79
N LYS A 626 12.18 9.02 -0.04
CA LYS A 626 12.48 9.37 -1.44
C LYS A 626 11.24 9.66 -2.28
N SER A 627 10.27 8.75 -2.27
CA SER A 627 9.02 8.92 -3.03
C SER A 627 8.16 10.06 -2.47
N SER A 628 8.19 10.31 -1.16
CA SER A 628 7.53 11.48 -0.55
C SER A 628 8.13 12.77 -1.07
N LEU A 629 9.46 12.85 -1.21
CA LEU A 629 10.15 14.01 -1.74
C LEU A 629 9.87 14.19 -3.24
N ALA A 630 10.08 13.17 -4.07
CA ALA A 630 9.99 13.28 -5.53
C ALA A 630 8.54 13.31 -6.04
N LYS A 631 7.72 12.32 -5.67
CA LYS A 631 6.32 12.17 -6.12
C LYS A 631 5.34 12.96 -5.28
N GLY A 632 5.59 13.06 -3.96
CA GLY A 632 4.69 13.73 -3.04
C GLY A 632 4.85 15.25 -3.05
N ILE A 633 6.06 15.79 -3.20
CA ILE A 633 6.33 17.22 -3.11
C ILE A 633 6.80 17.82 -4.44
N LEU A 634 7.96 17.39 -4.95
CA LEU A 634 8.61 18.04 -6.11
C LEU A 634 7.71 18.08 -7.35
N TYR A 635 7.23 16.92 -7.80
CA TYR A 635 6.42 16.82 -8.99
C TYR A 635 5.08 17.57 -8.90
N PRO A 636 4.27 17.40 -7.85
CA PRO A 636 3.02 18.15 -7.71
C PRO A 636 3.23 19.66 -7.54
N ALA A 637 4.28 20.08 -6.82
CA ALA A 637 4.60 21.48 -6.65
C ALA A 637 4.96 22.16 -7.98
N LEU A 638 5.84 21.54 -8.77
CA LEU A 638 6.19 22.04 -10.10
C LEU A 638 5.00 22.04 -11.07
N ARG A 639 4.19 20.97 -11.08
CA ARG A 639 2.98 20.92 -11.90
C ARG A 639 2.02 22.05 -11.59
N ARG A 640 1.86 22.34 -10.32
CA ARG A 640 0.98 23.42 -9.89
C ARG A 640 1.51 24.79 -10.31
N MET A 641 2.81 25.03 -10.17
CA MET A 641 3.43 26.31 -10.60
C MET A 641 3.38 26.51 -12.12
N LEU A 642 3.67 25.44 -12.88
CA LEU A 642 3.81 25.54 -14.34
C LEU A 642 2.47 25.48 -15.10
N TYR A 643 1.46 24.79 -14.56
CA TYR A 643 0.21 24.53 -15.30
C TYR A 643 -1.05 24.98 -14.56
N ASP A 644 -0.93 25.62 -13.39
CA ASP A 644 -2.07 26.00 -12.53
C ASP A 644 -3.08 24.83 -12.30
N THR A 645 -2.55 23.60 -12.18
CA THR A 645 -3.35 22.41 -11.96
C THR A 645 -3.69 22.27 -10.49
N GLY A 646 -4.91 21.75 -10.17
CA GLY A 646 -5.36 21.50 -8.80
C GLY A 646 -4.68 20.30 -8.12
N VAL A 647 -3.48 19.87 -8.56
CA VAL A 647 -2.73 18.79 -7.93
C VAL A 647 -2.13 19.32 -6.63
N LYS A 648 -2.44 18.64 -5.51
CA LYS A 648 -1.93 18.99 -4.19
C LYS A 648 -0.51 18.46 -4.01
N PRO A 649 0.48 19.31 -3.71
CA PRO A 649 1.76 18.86 -3.19
C PRO A 649 1.62 18.44 -1.73
N GLY A 650 2.52 17.56 -1.26
CA GLY A 650 2.68 17.25 0.15
C GLY A 650 3.12 18.45 0.99
N ASP A 651 3.25 18.28 2.29
CA ASP A 651 3.58 19.38 3.21
C ASP A 651 5.05 19.85 3.04
N PHE A 652 5.22 21.11 2.68
CA PHE A 652 6.49 21.81 2.52
C PHE A 652 6.28 23.34 2.54
N ASP A 653 7.36 24.13 2.72
CA ASP A 653 7.24 25.59 2.76
C ASP A 653 7.13 26.22 1.38
N GLY A 654 7.95 25.78 0.42
CA GLY A 654 7.92 26.33 -0.92
C GLY A 654 9.09 25.85 -1.80
N LEU A 655 9.07 26.27 -3.08
CA LEU A 655 10.18 26.10 -4.00
C LEU A 655 10.91 27.45 -4.14
N ALA A 656 12.24 27.41 -4.05
CA ALA A 656 13.11 28.56 -4.25
C ALA A 656 14.11 28.28 -5.38
N GLY A 657 14.84 29.32 -5.84
CA GLY A 657 15.83 29.20 -6.90
C GLY A 657 15.25 29.42 -8.29
N ASP A 658 15.82 28.77 -9.29
CA ASP A 658 15.66 29.11 -10.72
C ASP A 658 14.48 28.37 -11.38
N VAL A 659 13.32 28.27 -10.69
CA VAL A 659 12.13 27.54 -11.16
C VAL A 659 11.62 28.09 -12.51
N GLN A 660 11.80 29.39 -12.77
CA GLN A 660 11.41 30.07 -14.02
C GLN A 660 12.15 29.55 -15.27
N LEU A 661 13.27 28.86 -15.11
CA LEU A 661 13.97 28.21 -16.23
C LEU A 661 13.28 26.94 -16.72
N LEU A 662 12.38 26.37 -15.93
CA LEU A 662 11.61 25.19 -16.34
C LEU A 662 10.38 25.59 -17.16
N LYS A 663 10.23 24.95 -18.31
CA LYS A 663 9.05 25.07 -19.20
C LYS A 663 7.99 24.02 -18.90
N SER A 664 8.42 22.83 -18.49
CA SER A 664 7.53 21.72 -18.18
C SER A 664 8.18 20.71 -17.24
N VAL A 665 7.34 19.91 -16.56
CA VAL A 665 7.74 18.78 -15.73
C VAL A 665 6.98 17.53 -16.14
N GLU A 666 7.71 16.42 -16.28
CA GLU A 666 7.14 15.12 -16.69
C GLU A 666 7.56 14.04 -15.71
N MET A 667 6.57 13.26 -15.24
CA MET A 667 6.80 12.11 -14.38
C MET A 667 6.77 10.83 -15.22
N VAL A 668 7.84 10.05 -15.15
CA VAL A 668 7.96 8.78 -15.85
C VAL A 668 7.99 7.67 -14.80
N ASP A 669 6.83 7.07 -14.57
CA ASP A 669 6.60 5.99 -13.62
C ASP A 669 6.35 4.65 -14.33
N GLN A 670 6.24 3.57 -13.55
CA GLN A 670 5.99 2.21 -14.02
C GLN A 670 4.53 1.94 -14.43
N ASN A 671 3.64 2.92 -14.32
CA ASN A 671 2.24 2.74 -14.72
C ASN A 671 2.14 2.43 -16.22
N PRO A 672 1.15 1.62 -16.65
CA PRO A 672 0.93 1.32 -18.07
C PRO A 672 0.82 2.58 -18.94
N ILE A 673 1.25 2.49 -20.20
CA ILE A 673 1.22 3.60 -21.18
C ILE A 673 -0.19 4.02 -21.59
N GLY A 674 -1.23 3.32 -21.12
CA GLY A 674 -2.63 3.66 -21.31
C GLY A 674 -3.54 2.76 -20.47
N LYS A 675 -4.77 3.23 -20.22
CA LYS A 675 -5.77 2.49 -19.42
C LYS A 675 -6.51 1.42 -20.22
N SER A 676 -6.42 1.47 -21.55
CA SER A 676 -7.11 0.55 -22.47
C SER A 676 -6.18 -0.57 -22.90
N SER A 677 -6.68 -1.80 -22.98
CA SER A 677 -6.02 -2.96 -23.60
C SER A 677 -5.59 -2.73 -25.05
N ARG A 678 -6.20 -1.73 -25.73
CA ARG A 678 -5.87 -1.31 -27.09
C ARG A 678 -4.68 -0.35 -27.18
N SER A 679 -4.20 0.16 -26.04
CA SER A 679 -2.97 0.96 -26.02
C SER A 679 -1.79 0.08 -26.35
N ASN A 680 -0.91 0.55 -27.21
CA ASN A 680 0.30 -0.18 -27.63
C ASN A 680 1.46 0.79 -27.92
N PRO A 681 2.69 0.30 -28.00
CA PRO A 681 3.89 1.13 -28.22
C PRO A 681 3.81 1.98 -29.48
N VAL A 682 3.41 1.41 -30.62
CA VAL A 682 3.40 2.12 -31.92
C VAL A 682 2.39 3.27 -31.97
N THR A 683 1.26 3.14 -31.25
CA THR A 683 0.28 4.23 -31.12
C THR A 683 0.82 5.32 -30.19
N TYR A 684 1.45 4.93 -29.09
CA TYR A 684 1.95 5.87 -28.10
C TYR A 684 3.03 6.82 -28.65
N ILE A 685 3.96 6.29 -29.45
CA ILE A 685 4.99 7.10 -30.15
C ILE A 685 4.48 7.74 -31.45
N LYS A 686 3.17 7.60 -31.79
CA LYS A 686 2.51 8.16 -32.98
C LYS A 686 3.07 7.68 -34.33
N ALA A 687 3.79 6.56 -34.36
CA ALA A 687 4.23 5.94 -35.61
C ALA A 687 3.06 5.26 -36.36
N TYR A 688 2.01 4.83 -35.64
CA TYR A 688 0.86 4.17 -36.23
C TYR A 688 0.06 5.07 -37.17
N ASP A 689 0.05 6.38 -36.94
CA ASP A 689 -0.64 7.31 -37.82
C ASP A 689 -0.03 7.35 -39.21
N GLU A 690 1.30 7.28 -39.31
CA GLU A 690 2.00 7.21 -40.60
C GLU A 690 1.81 5.84 -41.28
N ILE A 691 1.80 4.75 -40.50
CA ILE A 691 1.55 3.39 -41.00
C ILE A 691 0.14 3.32 -41.60
N ARG A 692 -0.90 3.85 -40.91
CA ARG A 692 -2.28 3.88 -41.41
C ARG A 692 -2.40 4.66 -42.74
N ARG A 693 -1.70 5.80 -42.86
CA ARG A 693 -1.64 6.57 -44.11
C ARG A 693 -1.01 5.75 -45.24
N LEU A 694 0.11 5.09 -44.98
CA LEU A 694 0.80 4.23 -45.95
C LEU A 694 -0.12 3.14 -46.47
N PHE A 695 -0.95 2.51 -45.64
CA PHE A 695 -1.90 1.49 -46.06
C PHE A 695 -3.08 2.07 -46.84
N ALA A 696 -3.58 3.26 -46.46
CA ALA A 696 -4.64 3.96 -47.15
C ALA A 696 -4.20 4.40 -48.60
N ASP A 697 -2.93 4.66 -48.78
CA ASP A 697 -2.35 5.07 -50.05
C ASP A 697 -2.11 3.88 -51.00
N GLN A 698 -2.36 2.62 -50.56
CA GLN A 698 -2.22 1.45 -51.45
C GLN A 698 -3.34 1.41 -52.52
N PRO A 699 -3.01 0.96 -53.73
CA PRO A 699 -3.98 0.94 -54.86
C PRO A 699 -5.30 0.23 -54.54
N TYR A 700 -5.24 -0.93 -53.84
CA TYR A 700 -6.43 -1.65 -53.41
C TYR A 700 -7.31 -0.84 -52.44
N ALA A 701 -6.68 -0.17 -51.45
CA ALA A 701 -7.40 0.67 -50.49
C ALA A 701 -8.06 1.85 -51.16
N GLN A 702 -7.41 2.52 -52.14
CA GLN A 702 -7.96 3.61 -52.90
C GLN A 702 -9.13 3.14 -53.78
N HIS A 703 -9.04 2.00 -54.43
CA HIS A 703 -10.11 1.43 -55.24
C HIS A 703 -11.35 1.06 -54.41
N THR A 704 -11.15 0.57 -53.21
CA THR A 704 -12.25 0.18 -52.30
C THR A 704 -12.72 1.32 -51.40
N GLY A 705 -12.14 2.53 -51.52
CA GLY A 705 -12.52 3.71 -50.71
C GLY A 705 -12.13 3.62 -49.22
N LEU A 706 -11.16 2.79 -48.88
CA LEU A 706 -10.67 2.59 -47.51
C LEU A 706 -9.70 3.70 -47.12
N GLY A 707 -10.15 4.67 -46.32
CA GLY A 707 -9.30 5.72 -45.80
C GLY A 707 -8.49 5.27 -44.56
N ALA A 708 -7.60 6.13 -44.07
CA ALA A 708 -6.72 5.84 -42.92
C ALA A 708 -7.48 5.45 -41.62
N SER A 709 -8.75 5.82 -41.49
CA SER A 709 -9.62 5.44 -40.36
C SER A 709 -9.98 3.95 -40.39
N ALA A 710 -10.09 3.33 -41.58
CA ALA A 710 -10.41 1.92 -41.74
C ALA A 710 -9.29 1.00 -41.18
N PHE A 711 -8.06 1.50 -41.17
CA PHE A 711 -6.89 0.80 -40.59
C PHE A 711 -6.69 1.05 -39.11
N SER A 712 -7.73 1.54 -38.42
CA SER A 712 -7.69 1.75 -36.95
C SER A 712 -8.46 0.65 -36.21
N PHE A 713 -7.81 0.00 -35.25
CA PHE A 713 -8.49 -0.95 -34.34
C PHE A 713 -9.26 -0.25 -33.21
N ASN A 714 -9.17 1.08 -33.09
CA ASN A 714 -9.88 1.87 -32.08
C ASN A 714 -11.25 2.40 -32.55
N ILE A 715 -11.44 2.54 -33.87
CA ILE A 715 -12.60 3.17 -34.47
C ILE A 715 -13.41 2.10 -35.23
N ALA A 716 -14.77 2.20 -35.17
CA ALA A 716 -15.62 1.34 -35.94
C ALA A 716 -15.41 1.54 -37.47
N GLY A 717 -15.62 0.50 -38.27
CA GLY A 717 -15.51 0.52 -39.71
C GLY A 717 -14.47 -0.45 -40.29
N GLY A 718 -13.31 -0.63 -39.68
CA GLY A 718 -12.32 -1.62 -40.16
C GLY A 718 -11.93 -2.65 -39.10
N ARG A 719 -12.22 -2.40 -37.83
CA ARG A 719 -11.96 -3.34 -36.74
C ARG A 719 -12.96 -4.50 -36.72
N CYS A 720 -12.56 -5.62 -36.13
CA CYS A 720 -13.49 -6.69 -35.79
C CYS A 720 -14.52 -6.16 -34.77
N GLU A 721 -15.80 -6.34 -35.02
CA GLU A 721 -16.87 -5.81 -34.16
C GLU A 721 -17.09 -6.68 -32.92
N GLU A 722 -16.79 -7.98 -32.97
CA GLU A 722 -16.95 -8.90 -31.85
C GLU A 722 -15.96 -8.61 -30.73
N CYS A 723 -14.65 -8.57 -31.03
CA CYS A 723 -13.64 -8.19 -30.05
C CYS A 723 -13.37 -6.68 -30.00
N GLN A 724 -14.07 -5.88 -30.79
CA GLN A 724 -13.91 -4.44 -30.91
C GLN A 724 -12.45 -3.98 -31.14
N GLY A 725 -11.66 -4.80 -31.85
CA GLY A 725 -10.26 -4.52 -32.18
C GLY A 725 -9.26 -4.95 -31.10
N GLU A 726 -9.66 -5.66 -30.05
CA GLU A 726 -8.75 -6.19 -29.02
C GLU A 726 -8.03 -7.47 -29.48
N GLY A 727 -8.64 -8.26 -30.37
CA GLY A 727 -8.16 -9.57 -30.80
C GLY A 727 -8.46 -10.68 -29.80
N VAL A 728 -8.84 -10.33 -28.56
CA VAL A 728 -9.21 -11.23 -27.49
C VAL A 728 -10.53 -10.82 -26.86
N ILE A 729 -11.24 -11.77 -26.29
CA ILE A 729 -12.46 -11.56 -25.48
C ILE A 729 -12.11 -11.84 -24.03
N LYS A 730 -12.31 -10.85 -23.16
CA LYS A 730 -12.07 -10.99 -21.71
C LYS A 730 -13.30 -11.52 -21.02
N VAL A 731 -13.15 -12.65 -20.33
CA VAL A 731 -14.18 -13.22 -19.47
C VAL A 731 -13.78 -12.93 -18.02
N SER A 732 -14.54 -12.04 -17.37
CA SER A 732 -14.28 -11.68 -15.98
C SER A 732 -14.76 -12.79 -15.06
N MET A 733 -13.90 -13.25 -14.15
CA MET A 733 -14.18 -14.28 -13.15
C MET A 733 -14.30 -13.62 -11.77
N GLN A 734 -15.38 -13.92 -11.02
CA GLN A 734 -15.62 -13.28 -9.70
C GLN A 734 -14.55 -13.59 -8.64
N PHE A 735 -13.88 -14.74 -8.74
CA PHE A 735 -12.93 -15.22 -7.71
C PHE A 735 -11.54 -15.56 -8.25
N MET A 736 -11.26 -15.31 -9.53
CA MET A 736 -10.00 -15.64 -10.19
C MET A 736 -9.58 -14.51 -11.15
N ALA A 737 -8.36 -14.57 -11.66
CA ALA A 737 -7.91 -13.67 -12.72
C ALA A 737 -8.78 -13.81 -13.98
N ASP A 738 -9.02 -12.69 -14.66
CA ASP A 738 -9.81 -12.67 -15.90
C ASP A 738 -9.15 -13.60 -16.94
N VAL A 739 -9.95 -14.35 -17.67
CA VAL A 739 -9.47 -15.24 -18.74
C VAL A 739 -9.59 -14.50 -20.07
N GLU A 740 -8.50 -14.49 -20.85
CA GLU A 740 -8.47 -13.93 -22.19
C GLU A 740 -8.59 -15.06 -23.22
N LEU A 741 -9.64 -15.04 -24.02
CA LEU A 741 -9.88 -15.98 -25.11
C LEU A 741 -9.60 -15.31 -26.45
N VAL A 742 -8.93 -16.01 -27.37
CA VAL A 742 -8.72 -15.49 -28.73
C VAL A 742 -10.09 -15.32 -29.40
N CYS A 743 -10.32 -14.16 -30.01
CA CYS A 743 -11.58 -13.90 -30.72
C CYS A 743 -11.70 -14.83 -31.92
N GLU A 744 -12.76 -15.66 -31.95
CA GLU A 744 -13.00 -16.63 -33.02
C GLU A 744 -13.30 -15.95 -34.37
N ALA A 745 -14.05 -14.82 -34.36
CA ALA A 745 -14.45 -14.12 -35.59
C ALA A 745 -13.27 -13.55 -36.39
N CYS A 746 -12.22 -13.05 -35.72
CA CYS A 746 -11.05 -12.51 -36.42
C CYS A 746 -9.80 -13.36 -36.25
N GLY A 747 -9.88 -14.50 -35.56
CA GLY A 747 -8.71 -15.35 -35.28
C GLY A 747 -7.57 -14.57 -34.56
N GLY A 748 -7.89 -13.60 -33.70
CA GLY A 748 -6.91 -12.74 -33.03
C GLY A 748 -6.39 -11.56 -33.84
N LYS A 749 -6.77 -11.42 -35.11
CA LYS A 749 -6.20 -10.43 -36.07
C LYS A 749 -6.72 -9.00 -35.93
N ARG A 750 -7.68 -8.73 -35.03
CA ARG A 750 -8.21 -7.40 -34.68
C ARG A 750 -9.02 -6.67 -35.74
N PHE A 751 -8.87 -7.01 -37.02
CA PHE A 751 -9.49 -6.35 -38.18
C PHE A 751 -10.44 -7.30 -38.90
N ARG A 752 -11.31 -6.73 -39.73
CA ARG A 752 -12.11 -7.45 -40.70
C ARG A 752 -11.22 -7.97 -41.85
N ASP A 753 -11.61 -9.06 -42.51
CA ASP A 753 -10.83 -9.68 -43.57
C ASP A 753 -10.58 -8.72 -44.75
N GLU A 754 -11.55 -7.89 -45.12
CA GLU A 754 -11.43 -6.86 -46.16
C GLU A 754 -10.22 -5.92 -45.91
N ILE A 755 -9.95 -5.55 -44.67
CA ILE A 755 -8.82 -4.69 -44.30
C ILE A 755 -7.50 -5.44 -44.36
N LEU A 756 -7.52 -6.75 -44.09
CA LEU A 756 -6.33 -7.61 -44.16
C LEU A 756 -5.92 -7.97 -45.59
N GLU A 757 -6.82 -7.77 -46.59
CA GLU A 757 -6.51 -7.92 -47.98
C GLU A 757 -5.60 -6.80 -48.51
N VAL A 758 -5.66 -5.62 -47.90
CA VAL A 758 -4.74 -4.51 -48.26
C VAL A 758 -3.32 -4.88 -47.79
N LYS A 759 -2.40 -4.92 -48.72
CA LYS A 759 -1.01 -5.31 -48.45
C LYS A 759 -0.02 -4.25 -48.91
N TYR A 760 0.95 -3.96 -48.07
CA TYR A 760 2.13 -3.20 -48.40
C TYR A 760 3.33 -4.15 -48.44
N ARG A 761 3.98 -4.31 -49.61
CA ARG A 761 5.10 -5.26 -49.80
C ARG A 761 4.77 -6.68 -49.31
N GLY A 762 3.55 -7.16 -49.57
CA GLY A 762 3.07 -8.48 -49.20
C GLY A 762 2.65 -8.67 -47.75
N LYS A 763 2.76 -7.64 -46.92
CA LYS A 763 2.35 -7.64 -45.49
C LYS A 763 1.06 -6.88 -45.30
N SER A 764 0.11 -7.47 -44.55
CA SER A 764 -1.10 -6.79 -44.07
C SER A 764 -0.80 -5.85 -42.88
N ILE A 765 -1.76 -5.02 -42.53
CA ILE A 765 -1.63 -4.15 -41.35
C ILE A 765 -1.43 -4.98 -40.07
N TYR A 766 -2.04 -6.14 -39.95
CA TYR A 766 -1.86 -7.07 -38.84
C TYR A 766 -0.42 -7.62 -38.81
N ASP A 767 0.11 -8.05 -39.95
CA ASP A 767 1.49 -8.57 -40.04
C ASP A 767 2.49 -7.50 -39.57
N VAL A 768 2.25 -6.24 -39.92
CA VAL A 768 3.08 -5.11 -39.45
C VAL A 768 2.98 -4.89 -37.96
N LEU A 769 1.79 -5.01 -37.38
CA LEU A 769 1.61 -4.90 -35.94
C LEU A 769 2.29 -6.06 -35.16
N GLU A 770 2.42 -7.22 -35.78
CA GLU A 770 3.13 -8.38 -35.23
C GLU A 770 4.64 -8.33 -35.39
N MET A 771 5.17 -7.41 -36.21
CA MET A 771 6.62 -7.19 -36.31
C MET A 771 7.18 -6.64 -35.03
N THR A 772 8.40 -7.03 -34.69
CA THR A 772 9.18 -6.35 -33.66
C THR A 772 9.58 -4.95 -34.15
N VAL A 773 9.96 -4.07 -33.21
CA VAL A 773 10.47 -2.73 -33.56
C VAL A 773 11.70 -2.86 -34.49
N ASP A 774 12.62 -3.80 -34.24
CA ASP A 774 13.81 -4.03 -35.05
C ASP A 774 13.44 -4.49 -36.43
N ASP A 775 12.50 -5.44 -36.58
CA ASP A 775 12.04 -5.92 -37.89
C ASP A 775 11.33 -4.83 -38.69
N ALA A 776 10.51 -4.01 -38.01
CA ALA A 776 9.79 -2.90 -38.61
C ALA A 776 10.75 -1.81 -39.10
N ILE A 777 11.78 -1.48 -38.34
CA ILE A 777 12.82 -0.52 -38.75
C ILE A 777 13.55 -1.07 -39.99
N ALA A 778 13.88 -2.35 -40.04
CA ALA A 778 14.51 -2.97 -41.22
C ALA A 778 13.55 -2.93 -42.42
N PHE A 779 12.29 -3.38 -42.24
CA PHE A 779 11.26 -3.46 -43.28
C PHE A 779 10.97 -2.10 -43.94
N PHE A 780 10.77 -1.06 -43.17
CA PHE A 780 10.50 0.29 -43.68
C PHE A 780 11.79 1.00 -44.13
N GLY A 781 12.94 0.65 -43.53
CA GLY A 781 14.25 1.24 -43.89
C GLY A 781 14.83 0.83 -45.23
N GLU A 782 14.33 -0.28 -45.84
CA GLU A 782 14.71 -0.68 -47.21
C GLU A 782 14.21 0.35 -48.24
N GLU A 783 13.11 1.03 -48.04
CA GLU A 783 12.52 1.98 -48.97
C GLU A 783 13.01 3.42 -48.68
N LYS A 784 14.26 3.69 -49.07
CA LYS A 784 14.93 4.97 -48.78
C LYS A 784 14.34 6.20 -49.48
N LYS A 785 13.54 6.00 -50.54
CA LYS A 785 12.94 7.09 -51.31
C LYS A 785 11.58 7.55 -50.81
N ASP A 786 10.88 6.72 -50.02
CA ASP A 786 9.55 7.05 -49.48
C ASP A 786 9.71 7.87 -48.22
N SER A 787 9.20 9.10 -48.27
CA SER A 787 9.21 10.04 -47.11
C SER A 787 8.38 9.54 -45.92
N THR A 788 7.33 8.74 -46.18
CA THR A 788 6.47 8.16 -45.13
C THR A 788 7.20 7.05 -44.40
N CYS A 789 7.86 6.15 -45.15
CA CYS A 789 8.70 5.11 -44.56
C CYS A 789 9.85 5.70 -43.73
N LYS A 790 10.46 6.78 -44.19
CA LYS A 790 11.51 7.47 -43.43
C LYS A 790 10.99 8.01 -42.11
N ARG A 791 9.81 8.68 -42.09
CA ARG A 791 9.17 9.16 -40.87
C ARG A 791 8.80 8.02 -39.89
N ILE A 792 8.31 6.89 -40.41
CA ILE A 792 8.03 5.71 -39.59
C ILE A 792 9.31 5.24 -38.89
N VAL A 793 10.42 5.08 -39.61
CA VAL A 793 11.70 4.67 -39.06
C VAL A 793 12.21 5.67 -38.01
N GLU A 794 12.13 6.98 -38.28
CA GLU A 794 12.54 8.03 -37.36
C GLU A 794 11.75 7.98 -36.04
N ARG A 795 10.45 7.66 -36.09
CA ARG A 795 9.61 7.51 -34.89
C ARG A 795 9.85 6.21 -34.14
N LEU A 796 10.23 5.12 -34.82
CA LEU A 796 10.51 3.83 -34.21
C LEU A 796 11.91 3.76 -33.58
N LYS A 797 12.90 4.48 -34.15
CA LYS A 797 14.31 4.46 -33.74
C LYS A 797 14.51 4.67 -32.21
N PRO A 798 13.84 5.64 -31.56
CA PRO A 798 13.96 5.82 -30.12
C PRO A 798 13.55 4.62 -29.28
N LEU A 799 12.59 3.79 -29.73
CA LEU A 799 12.28 2.52 -29.04
C LEU A 799 13.45 1.54 -29.10
N GLN A 800 14.14 1.48 -30.22
CA GLN A 800 15.35 0.66 -30.36
C GLN A 800 16.49 1.20 -29.46
N ASP A 801 16.67 2.53 -29.44
CA ASP A 801 17.73 3.20 -28.67
C ASP A 801 17.59 3.00 -27.16
N VAL A 802 16.35 2.92 -26.64
CA VAL A 802 16.08 2.58 -25.23
C VAL A 802 16.07 1.06 -24.96
N GLY A 803 16.45 0.22 -25.93
CA GLY A 803 16.56 -1.23 -25.80
C GLY A 803 15.25 -2.00 -25.91
N LEU A 804 14.22 -1.44 -26.56
CA LEU A 804 12.92 -2.07 -26.79
C LEU A 804 12.77 -2.59 -28.24
N GLY A 805 13.87 -2.88 -28.93
CA GLY A 805 13.83 -3.41 -30.30
C GLY A 805 13.08 -4.73 -30.48
N TYR A 806 12.97 -5.51 -29.42
CA TYR A 806 12.34 -6.83 -29.41
C TYR A 806 10.82 -6.82 -29.20
N ILE A 807 10.21 -5.71 -28.73
CA ILE A 807 8.76 -5.66 -28.51
C ILE A 807 8.00 -5.58 -29.84
N LYS A 808 6.81 -6.19 -29.91
CA LYS A 808 5.95 -6.09 -31.09
C LYS A 808 5.29 -4.71 -31.15
N LEU A 809 5.13 -4.14 -32.35
CA LEU A 809 4.48 -2.85 -32.55
C LEU A 809 3.07 -2.79 -31.95
N GLY A 810 2.29 -3.85 -32.14
CA GLY A 810 0.91 -3.99 -31.67
C GLY A 810 0.76 -4.63 -30.28
N GLN A 811 1.84 -4.83 -29.51
CA GLN A 811 1.77 -5.42 -28.18
C GLN A 811 0.91 -4.59 -27.24
N SER A 812 -0.05 -5.23 -26.54
CA SER A 812 -0.93 -4.52 -25.60
C SER A 812 -0.13 -3.92 -24.42
N SER A 813 -0.49 -2.73 -24.00
CA SER A 813 0.12 -2.07 -22.83
C SER A 813 -0.04 -2.87 -21.53
N SER A 814 -1.08 -3.71 -21.44
CA SER A 814 -1.33 -4.57 -20.28
C SER A 814 -0.34 -5.75 -20.17
N THR A 815 0.34 -6.11 -21.27
CA THR A 815 1.32 -7.19 -21.31
C THR A 815 2.76 -6.69 -21.20
N LEU A 816 2.97 -5.37 -21.19
CA LEU A 816 4.28 -4.78 -20.95
C LEU A 816 4.61 -4.81 -19.47
N SER A 817 5.86 -5.11 -19.14
CA SER A 817 6.37 -4.92 -17.78
C SER A 817 6.39 -3.43 -17.40
N GLY A 818 6.46 -3.12 -16.10
CA GLY A 818 6.58 -1.75 -15.62
C GLY A 818 7.77 -1.02 -16.23
N GLY A 819 8.93 -1.66 -16.28
CA GLY A 819 10.14 -1.11 -16.89
C GLY A 819 10.04 -0.93 -18.41
N GLU A 820 9.37 -1.83 -19.13
CA GLU A 820 9.09 -1.67 -20.57
C GLU A 820 8.17 -0.47 -20.82
N SER A 821 7.08 -0.34 -20.04
CA SER A 821 6.16 0.79 -20.11
C SER A 821 6.88 2.12 -19.90
N GLN A 822 7.77 2.18 -18.92
CA GLN A 822 8.58 3.35 -18.61
C GLN A 822 9.53 3.72 -19.76
N ARG A 823 10.19 2.74 -20.36
CA ARG A 823 11.07 2.96 -21.54
C ARG A 823 10.30 3.40 -22.77
N VAL A 824 9.07 2.91 -23.00
CA VAL A 824 8.21 3.44 -24.09
C VAL A 824 7.87 4.92 -23.85
N LYS A 825 7.58 5.32 -22.60
CA LYS A 825 7.39 6.73 -22.25
C LYS A 825 8.64 7.55 -22.54
N LEU A 826 9.81 7.07 -22.13
CA LEU A 826 11.11 7.71 -22.39
C LEU A 826 11.35 7.87 -23.90
N ALA A 827 11.13 6.83 -24.70
CA ALA A 827 11.28 6.86 -26.15
C ALA A 827 10.41 7.96 -26.78
N SER A 828 9.18 8.16 -26.29
CA SER A 828 8.29 9.19 -26.82
C SER A 828 8.81 10.61 -26.62
N PHE A 829 9.62 10.85 -25.60
CA PHE A 829 10.26 12.17 -25.37
C PHE A 829 11.48 12.37 -26.26
N LEU A 830 12.16 11.30 -26.63
CA LEU A 830 13.26 11.34 -27.58
C LEU A 830 12.79 11.62 -29.04
N THR A 831 11.53 11.24 -29.38
CA THR A 831 10.94 11.49 -30.72
C THR A 831 10.44 12.92 -30.91
N LYS A 832 10.05 13.60 -29.84
CA LYS A 832 9.54 14.97 -29.99
C LYS A 832 10.68 15.86 -30.45
N ASP A 833 10.48 16.61 -31.54
CA ASP A 833 11.20 17.85 -31.86
C ASP A 833 10.96 18.81 -30.70
N SER A 834 11.49 18.43 -29.56
CA SER A 834 11.24 19.11 -28.30
C SER A 834 11.89 20.46 -28.36
N ALA A 835 11.09 21.46 -28.04
CA ALA A 835 11.53 22.79 -27.73
C ALA A 835 12.86 22.74 -26.98
N GLN A 836 13.83 23.52 -27.41
CA GLN A 836 15.13 23.69 -26.78
C GLN A 836 15.01 23.78 -25.26
N GLY A 837 15.53 22.79 -24.52
CA GLY A 837 15.79 22.82 -23.10
C GLY A 837 14.61 23.12 -22.16
N GLY A 838 14.84 22.99 -20.86
CA GLY A 838 13.93 23.45 -19.81
C GLY A 838 12.82 22.45 -19.42
N VAL A 839 12.90 21.17 -19.79
CA VAL A 839 12.01 20.13 -19.23
C VAL A 839 12.72 19.43 -18.08
N MET A 840 12.02 19.26 -16.96
CA MET A 840 12.48 18.39 -15.89
C MET A 840 11.77 17.03 -15.99
N PHE A 841 12.53 15.96 -16.19
CA PHE A 841 12.07 14.60 -16.15
C PHE A 841 12.34 13.97 -14.81
N ILE A 842 11.31 13.42 -14.17
CA ILE A 842 11.42 12.71 -12.90
C ILE A 842 11.15 11.23 -13.16
N PHE A 843 12.14 10.39 -12.92
CA PHE A 843 12.06 8.93 -13.09
C PHE A 843 12.00 8.24 -11.74
N ASP A 844 11.09 7.29 -11.60
CA ASP A 844 10.95 6.49 -10.39
C ASP A 844 11.40 5.06 -10.67
N GLU A 845 12.53 4.67 -10.07
CA GLU A 845 13.16 3.35 -10.18
C GLU A 845 13.27 2.85 -11.65
N PRO A 846 13.92 3.60 -12.54
CA PRO A 846 13.94 3.27 -13.98
C PRO A 846 14.75 2.04 -14.33
N THR A 847 15.54 1.46 -13.42
CA THR A 847 16.31 0.23 -13.63
C THR A 847 15.54 -1.05 -13.31
N THR A 848 14.29 -0.92 -12.84
CA THR A 848 13.44 -2.07 -12.52
C THR A 848 13.37 -3.07 -13.69
N GLY A 849 13.68 -4.34 -13.43
CA GLY A 849 13.64 -5.41 -14.41
C GLY A 849 14.72 -5.33 -15.49
N LEU A 850 15.74 -4.49 -15.31
CA LEU A 850 16.80 -4.32 -16.29
C LEU A 850 18.05 -5.13 -15.93
N HIS A 851 18.53 -5.86 -16.91
CA HIS A 851 19.88 -6.42 -16.89
C HIS A 851 20.94 -5.29 -17.00
N PHE A 852 22.13 -5.47 -16.45
CA PHE A 852 23.25 -4.53 -16.52
C PHE A 852 23.50 -3.93 -17.93
N HIS A 853 23.34 -4.73 -18.96
CA HIS A 853 23.49 -4.27 -20.36
C HIS A 853 22.43 -3.25 -20.76
N ASP A 854 21.20 -3.42 -20.29
CA ASP A 854 20.08 -2.53 -20.64
C ASP A 854 20.17 -1.22 -19.83
N ILE A 855 20.73 -1.25 -18.59
CA ILE A 855 21.04 -0.04 -17.80
C ILE A 855 21.98 0.89 -18.57
N ASN A 856 22.97 0.37 -19.25
CA ASN A 856 23.90 1.19 -20.05
C ASN A 856 23.18 1.93 -21.19
N LYS A 857 22.21 1.29 -21.87
CA LYS A 857 21.39 1.94 -22.90
C LYS A 857 20.48 3.03 -22.29
N LEU A 858 19.93 2.77 -21.11
CA LEU A 858 19.10 3.74 -20.39
C LEU A 858 19.92 5.01 -20.03
N LEU A 859 21.13 4.83 -19.51
CA LEU A 859 22.02 5.93 -19.19
C LEU A 859 22.43 6.75 -20.44
N ALA A 860 22.62 6.08 -21.59
CA ALA A 860 22.87 6.78 -22.85
C ALA A 860 21.66 7.63 -23.28
N ALA A 861 20.43 7.15 -23.10
CA ALA A 861 19.21 7.90 -23.38
C ALA A 861 19.08 9.13 -22.44
N PHE A 862 19.41 9.00 -21.15
CA PHE A 862 19.43 10.12 -20.20
C PHE A 862 20.46 11.18 -20.61
N ASN A 863 21.65 10.77 -20.97
CA ASN A 863 22.68 11.68 -21.46
C ASN A 863 22.22 12.45 -22.71
N ALA A 864 21.56 11.79 -23.65
CA ALA A 864 21.01 12.45 -24.84
C ALA A 864 19.93 13.51 -24.50
N LEU A 865 19.15 13.32 -23.45
CA LEU A 865 18.19 14.34 -22.96
C LEU A 865 18.91 15.50 -22.28
N ILE A 866 19.95 15.25 -21.50
CA ILE A 866 20.73 16.30 -20.82
C ILE A 866 21.45 17.17 -21.84
N GLU A 867 22.05 16.56 -22.90
CA GLU A 867 22.71 17.28 -24.02
C GLU A 867 21.75 18.21 -24.77
N ARG A 868 20.43 17.91 -24.75
CA ARG A 868 19.38 18.79 -25.28
C ARG A 868 18.94 19.90 -24.30
N GLY A 869 19.60 20.02 -23.14
CA GLY A 869 19.31 21.04 -22.11
C GLY A 869 18.15 20.71 -21.18
N HIS A 870 17.86 19.43 -20.98
CA HIS A 870 16.85 18.97 -20.02
C HIS A 870 17.48 18.62 -18.67
N THR A 871 16.67 18.61 -17.61
CA THR A 871 17.07 18.17 -16.27
C THR A 871 16.51 16.79 -15.99
N ILE A 872 17.31 15.90 -15.41
CA ILE A 872 16.90 14.56 -15.03
C ILE A 872 17.00 14.38 -13.53
N VAL A 873 15.90 13.97 -12.90
CA VAL A 873 15.85 13.56 -11.50
C VAL A 873 15.45 12.09 -11.46
N ILE A 874 16.23 11.27 -10.77
CA ILE A 874 16.01 9.82 -10.69
C ILE A 874 15.90 9.43 -9.23
N VAL A 875 14.84 8.67 -8.88
CA VAL A 875 14.77 7.97 -7.60
C VAL A 875 15.33 6.57 -7.82
N GLU A 876 16.46 6.23 -7.21
CA GLU A 876 17.18 4.99 -7.52
C GLU A 876 17.98 4.41 -6.34
N HIS A 877 18.18 3.09 -6.43
CA HIS A 877 19.00 2.29 -5.50
C HIS A 877 20.19 1.61 -6.19
N ASN A 878 20.16 1.52 -7.52
CA ASN A 878 21.17 0.83 -8.29
C ASN A 878 22.50 1.60 -8.26
N MET A 879 23.57 0.95 -7.75
CA MET A 879 24.87 1.57 -7.56
C MET A 879 25.51 1.99 -8.91
N ASP A 880 25.22 1.31 -10.00
CA ASP A 880 25.73 1.63 -11.32
C ASP A 880 25.12 2.91 -11.89
N VAL A 881 23.87 3.21 -11.54
CA VAL A 881 23.22 4.49 -11.89
C VAL A 881 23.71 5.62 -10.97
N ILE A 882 23.79 5.35 -9.66
CA ILE A 882 24.23 6.35 -8.66
C ILE A 882 25.64 6.86 -8.97
N LYS A 883 26.59 5.98 -9.33
CA LYS A 883 27.96 6.37 -9.70
C LYS A 883 28.05 7.20 -11.00
N CYS A 884 27.01 7.12 -11.85
CA CYS A 884 26.91 7.86 -13.11
C CYS A 884 26.15 9.19 -12.98
N ALA A 885 25.58 9.49 -11.80
CA ALA A 885 24.89 10.75 -11.54
C ALA A 885 25.89 11.93 -11.42
N ASP A 886 25.43 13.14 -11.73
CA ASP A 886 26.18 14.37 -11.51
C ASP A 886 25.99 14.90 -10.08
N TRP A 887 24.82 14.68 -9.49
CA TRP A 887 24.45 15.07 -8.14
C TRP A 887 23.66 13.97 -7.44
N VAL A 888 23.91 13.78 -6.16
CA VAL A 888 23.23 12.76 -5.34
C VAL A 888 22.65 13.41 -4.10
N VAL A 889 21.41 13.08 -3.79
CA VAL A 889 20.74 13.39 -2.53
C VAL A 889 20.44 12.07 -1.83
N ASP A 890 21.13 11.79 -0.73
CA ASP A 890 20.96 10.57 0.06
C ASP A 890 20.07 10.82 1.27
N LEU A 891 18.93 10.14 1.32
CA LEU A 891 17.95 10.25 2.40
C LEU A 891 18.06 9.08 3.38
N GLY A 892 18.01 9.39 4.66
CA GLY A 892 18.16 8.38 5.71
C GLY A 892 18.14 8.96 7.12
N PRO A 893 18.98 8.40 8.05
CA PRO A 893 19.81 7.20 7.85
C PRO A 893 19.02 5.88 7.80
N GLU A 894 17.84 5.84 8.46
CA GLU A 894 16.99 4.66 8.55
C GLU A 894 15.66 4.83 7.80
N ALA A 895 14.77 3.85 7.91
CA ALA A 895 13.41 3.90 7.38
C ALA A 895 12.43 4.54 8.37
N GLY A 896 11.27 4.95 7.89
CA GLY A 896 10.14 5.42 8.71
C GLY A 896 10.51 6.56 9.66
N THR A 897 10.18 6.42 10.94
CA THR A 897 10.47 7.42 11.97
C THR A 897 11.96 7.68 12.20
N GLY A 898 12.83 6.73 11.88
CA GLY A 898 14.30 6.87 11.93
C GLY A 898 14.90 7.58 10.72
N GLY A 899 14.11 7.79 9.64
CA GLY A 899 14.51 8.37 8.37
C GLY A 899 14.16 9.85 8.20
N GLY A 900 13.97 10.23 6.94
CA GLY A 900 13.43 11.54 6.56
C GLY A 900 14.40 12.71 6.68
N ARG A 901 15.70 12.46 6.79
CA ARG A 901 16.76 13.49 6.82
C ARG A 901 17.63 13.40 5.58
N VAL A 902 18.22 14.49 5.18
CA VAL A 902 19.30 14.49 4.21
C VAL A 902 20.58 14.06 4.91
N VAL A 903 21.10 12.89 4.57
CA VAL A 903 22.36 12.34 5.10
C VAL A 903 23.53 12.92 4.34
N PHE A 904 23.33 13.09 3.02
CA PHE A 904 24.35 13.63 2.14
C PHE A 904 23.73 14.35 0.93
N GLU A 905 24.38 15.39 0.48
CA GLU A 905 24.07 16.13 -0.76
C GLU A 905 25.38 16.53 -1.45
N GLY A 906 25.61 16.08 -2.68
CA GLY A 906 26.87 16.33 -3.39
C GLY A 906 27.13 15.39 -4.56
N THR A 907 28.40 15.33 -5.02
CA THR A 907 28.79 14.41 -6.10
C THR A 907 28.92 12.96 -5.62
N PRO A 908 28.78 11.94 -6.51
CA PRO A 908 28.96 10.52 -6.13
C PRO A 908 30.32 10.24 -5.49
N ARG A 909 31.39 10.88 -5.95
CA ARG A 909 32.74 10.73 -5.37
C ARG A 909 32.83 11.22 -3.92
N ALA A 910 32.16 12.33 -3.61
CA ALA A 910 32.10 12.84 -2.25
C ALA A 910 31.22 11.95 -1.35
N LEU A 911 30.18 11.34 -1.90
CA LEU A 911 29.31 10.39 -1.20
C LEU A 911 30.09 9.16 -0.72
N GLU A 912 31.03 8.62 -1.50
CA GLU A 912 31.88 7.48 -1.11
C GLU A 912 32.67 7.73 0.18
N GLN A 913 32.93 8.99 0.52
CA GLN A 913 33.66 9.41 1.70
C GLN A 913 32.75 9.72 2.92
N CYS A 914 31.44 9.70 2.75
CA CYS A 914 30.48 9.99 3.82
C CYS A 914 30.29 8.75 4.75
N PRO A 915 30.76 8.79 6.02
CA PRO A 915 30.71 7.63 6.91
C PRO A 915 29.29 7.29 7.35
N ASP A 916 28.37 8.26 7.33
CA ASP A 916 26.99 8.09 7.79
C ASP A 916 26.06 7.55 6.71
N SER A 917 26.51 7.57 5.44
CA SER A 917 25.74 7.10 4.29
C SER A 917 25.93 5.57 4.10
N TYR A 918 24.82 4.84 4.14
CA TYR A 918 24.83 3.44 3.71
C TYR A 918 25.10 3.33 2.21
N THR A 919 24.50 4.21 1.41
CA THR A 919 24.72 4.25 -0.04
C THR A 919 26.20 4.48 -0.36
N GLY A 920 26.85 5.42 0.33
CA GLY A 920 28.28 5.71 0.18
C GLY A 920 29.15 4.51 0.49
N LYS A 921 28.85 3.75 1.57
CA LYS A 921 29.56 2.52 1.92
C LYS A 921 29.49 1.47 0.82
N PHE A 922 28.31 1.20 0.26
CA PHE A 922 28.14 0.22 -0.82
C PHE A 922 28.76 0.70 -2.14
N LEU A 923 28.70 2.02 -2.43
CA LEU A 923 29.34 2.59 -3.61
C LEU A 923 30.87 2.42 -3.57
N SER A 924 31.50 2.70 -2.42
CA SER A 924 32.94 2.55 -2.23
C SER A 924 33.43 1.09 -2.32
N LEU A 925 32.62 0.11 -1.92
CA LEU A 925 32.93 -1.30 -2.07
C LEU A 925 32.96 -1.70 -3.56
N ARG A 926 32.05 -1.15 -4.36
CA ARG A 926 31.92 -1.46 -5.78
C ARG A 926 32.98 -0.78 -6.65
N THR A 927 33.49 0.36 -6.24
CA THR A 927 34.57 1.08 -6.95
C THR A 927 35.93 0.40 -6.73
N LYS A 928 36.08 -0.40 -5.66
CA LYS A 928 37.31 -1.13 -5.35
C LYS A 928 37.40 -2.53 -5.98
N LEU A 929 36.28 -3.04 -6.51
CA LEU A 929 36.19 -4.31 -7.26
C LEU A 929 36.37 -4.04 -8.75
#